data_66a5844933ed8544703ac5a7ed49e022
#
_entry.id   66a5844933ed8544703ac5a7ed49e022
#
_cell.length_a   1.000
_cell.length_b   1.000
_cell.length_c   1.000
_cell.angle_alpha   90.00
_cell.angle_beta   90.00
_cell.angle_gamma   90.00
#
_symmetry.space_group_name_H-M   'P 1'
#
loop_
_entity.id
_entity.type
_entity.pdbx_description
1 polymer ?
#
loop_
_entity_poly.entity_id
_entity_poly.type
_entity_poly.pdbx_seq_one_letter_code
_entity_poly.pdbx_strand_id
1 'polypeptide(L)'
;MAVLSKSQMSEEDIKFHYITPAITAKWNNQHITLETKITDGRINLKGNIVAREKPKRADYVLYLSANNPIAIVEAKDNNHTVSHGLQQAMTYAQMLDVPFAFSSNGDSFAEHDFLTGKERTFGLDEFPTEEELVERYKASVNNGAGLTDVQEKMIAQPYYSSQKTYPPRYYQRIAINRTLDAIAKGQNRLLLVMATGTGKTYTAFQIVYRLLKSGLKKKILYLADRNNLVDQSIQQDFAPLEKVIHKVNFSKDDPRTITSYEVYFSLYQQLAGKNEEQDENAENALDKLSQLFSPDFFDLIIVDECHRGSAKKESNWRKILEYFASATQIGMTATPKETKYVSNIDYFGEPIYTYSLKEGIEDGFLAPFKVINVMTDIGEGWRPRKGQRDIYGNEIEDRIYTNSDYDYNIIIEDRINQVAAEITRYLKSTDRMAKTIVFCPTEEAAERMRMALANQNADMVKQNPDYVVRITGSDTYGKSKLDYFISVGSKYPVIATTSKLLSTGSDCKMTKLIVLDEMIGSMTEFKQIIGRGTRLHEKEGKTHFVVMDFRNVSRLFADPDWNGPIEMNEDFDSEKENDKPVPKKGSGTSDPPTPPDPKKPKPIVDKDGCRVEIIYKTVSIYDAGGKLLRQESIIDYTKENIRGSYASLDNFIRQWSAEEKKEKIRELLLEHGIDLEALKADQNMTDVDDFDFICHVAFDKKPLTRRERAENVKKRDFLSKYSGAARDVLEALLDKYMNTGIYEIEKTEILRLDPFLKMGKPQKIASYFGGKDGYLKAVKELEQAIYEGEIA
;
A
#
# COMPACT_ATOMS: atom_id res chain seq x y z
N MET A 1 3.51 -48.93 29.62
CA MET A 1 3.39 -48.17 28.40
C MET A 1 4.80 -47.95 27.87
N ALA A 2 5.07 -48.31 26.64
CA ALA A 2 6.37 -48.05 26.05
C ALA A 2 6.57 -46.55 25.93
N VAL A 3 7.60 -46.00 26.61
CA VAL A 3 8.03 -44.62 26.45
C VAL A 3 8.58 -44.52 25.04
N LEU A 4 8.07 -43.58 24.24
CA LEU A 4 8.62 -43.28 22.89
C LEU A 4 10.10 -42.97 23.03
N SER A 5 10.92 -43.42 22.07
CA SER A 5 12.31 -42.97 21.99
C SER A 5 12.32 -41.53 21.53
N LYS A 6 13.37 -40.76 21.88
CA LYS A 6 13.50 -39.34 21.47
C LYS A 6 13.33 -39.13 19.97
N SER A 7 13.86 -40.06 19.15
CA SER A 7 13.74 -40.03 17.70
C SER A 7 12.32 -40.24 17.17
N GLN A 8 11.39 -40.74 17.99
CA GLN A 8 9.97 -40.91 17.66
C GLN A 8 9.09 -39.79 18.19
N MET A 9 9.66 -38.88 18.96
CA MET A 9 8.96 -37.73 19.54
C MET A 9 8.85 -36.59 18.51
N SER A 10 7.73 -35.90 18.55
CA SER A 10 7.56 -34.67 17.78
C SER A 10 8.45 -33.54 18.35
N GLU A 11 8.66 -32.48 17.58
CA GLU A 11 9.36 -31.27 18.05
C GLU A 11 8.70 -30.73 19.34
N GLU A 12 7.36 -30.72 19.42
CA GLU A 12 6.64 -30.30 20.61
C GLU A 12 6.88 -31.20 21.83
N ASP A 13 7.00 -32.54 21.64
CA ASP A 13 7.34 -33.46 22.71
C ASP A 13 8.79 -33.21 23.19
N ILE A 14 9.71 -32.96 22.27
CA ILE A 14 11.12 -32.62 22.59
C ILE A 14 11.18 -31.30 23.37
N LYS A 15 10.43 -30.28 22.95
CA LYS A 15 10.29 -29.00 23.66
C LYS A 15 9.82 -29.25 25.11
N PHE A 16 8.72 -30.00 25.26
CA PHE A 16 8.06 -30.18 26.54
C PHE A 16 8.90 -31.03 27.50
N HIS A 17 9.49 -32.10 27.05
CA HIS A 17 10.18 -33.07 27.93
C HIS A 17 11.64 -32.71 28.21
N TYR A 18 12.32 -31.98 27.32
CA TYR A 18 13.79 -31.77 27.41
C TYR A 18 14.19 -30.31 27.40
N ILE A 19 13.73 -29.53 26.43
CA ILE A 19 14.21 -28.15 26.24
C ILE A 19 13.61 -27.20 27.26
N THR A 20 12.27 -27.23 27.44
CA THR A 20 11.58 -26.36 28.41
C THR A 20 12.10 -26.58 29.83
N PRO A 21 12.23 -27.84 30.34
CA PRO A 21 12.79 -28.08 31.65
C PRO A 21 14.22 -27.58 31.84
N ALA A 22 15.06 -27.72 30.81
CA ALA A 22 16.43 -27.23 30.87
C ALA A 22 16.50 -25.69 30.99
N ILE A 23 15.68 -24.96 30.20
CA ILE A 23 15.62 -23.51 30.26
C ILE A 23 15.00 -23.04 31.59
N THR A 24 13.84 -23.62 32.01
CA THR A 24 13.13 -23.17 33.21
C THR A 24 13.84 -23.52 34.50
N ALA A 25 14.78 -24.45 34.47
CA ALA A 25 15.65 -24.73 35.64
C ALA A 25 16.65 -23.59 35.90
N LYS A 26 16.94 -22.74 34.89
CA LYS A 26 17.96 -21.69 34.93
C LYS A 26 17.36 -20.27 34.85
N TRP A 27 16.13 -20.15 34.38
CA TRP A 27 15.48 -18.87 34.06
C TRP A 27 14.14 -18.72 34.81
N ASN A 28 13.84 -17.49 35.19
CA ASN A 28 12.51 -17.16 35.73
C ASN A 28 11.46 -17.33 34.62
N ASN A 29 10.42 -18.11 34.87
CA ASN A 29 9.34 -18.37 33.91
C ASN A 29 8.65 -17.09 33.41
N GLN A 30 8.64 -16.00 34.17
CA GLN A 30 8.07 -14.72 33.78
C GLN A 30 8.94 -13.98 32.74
N HIS A 31 10.20 -14.38 32.58
CA HIS A 31 11.15 -13.83 31.62
C HIS A 31 11.27 -14.69 30.36
N ILE A 32 10.36 -15.63 30.16
CA ILE A 32 10.33 -16.53 29.02
C ILE A 32 8.98 -16.37 28.31
N THR A 33 9.00 -16.23 26.98
CA THR A 33 7.81 -16.36 26.16
C THR A 33 7.97 -17.50 25.16
N LEU A 34 6.88 -18.21 24.88
CA LEU A 34 6.83 -19.32 23.95
C LEU A 34 6.11 -18.91 22.68
N GLU A 35 6.49 -19.52 21.54
CA GLU A 35 5.84 -19.29 20.25
C GLU A 35 5.65 -17.81 19.93
N THR A 36 6.67 -17.01 20.23
CA THR A 36 6.60 -15.57 20.11
C THR A 36 6.53 -15.15 18.66
N LYS A 37 5.41 -14.58 18.26
CA LYS A 37 5.19 -14.09 16.90
C LYS A 37 6.08 -12.88 16.62
N ILE A 38 6.94 -12.98 15.60
CA ILE A 38 7.82 -11.92 15.14
C ILE A 38 7.17 -11.16 13.99
N THR A 39 6.73 -11.86 12.93
CA THR A 39 6.10 -11.27 11.76
C THR A 39 4.67 -11.74 11.57
N ASP A 40 3.91 -11.04 10.72
CA ASP A 40 2.58 -11.49 10.33
C ASP A 40 2.59 -12.48 9.15
N GLY A 41 3.73 -12.67 8.49
CA GLY A 41 3.88 -13.42 7.27
C GLY A 41 3.55 -12.56 6.04
N ARG A 42 4.41 -12.65 5.01
CA ARG A 42 4.27 -11.91 3.75
C ARG A 42 2.97 -12.24 3.05
N ILE A 43 2.36 -11.24 2.44
CA ILE A 43 1.23 -11.44 1.52
C ILE A 43 1.79 -11.50 0.11
N ASN A 44 1.66 -12.66 -0.52
CA ASN A 44 2.05 -12.89 -1.90
C ASN A 44 0.87 -12.63 -2.84
N LEU A 45 1.13 -11.86 -3.89
CA LEU A 45 0.19 -11.60 -4.97
C LEU A 45 0.63 -12.41 -6.20
N LYS A 46 -0.10 -13.47 -6.56
CA LYS A 46 0.06 -14.19 -7.82
C LYS A 46 -1.19 -13.96 -8.66
N GLY A 47 -1.10 -13.02 -9.59
CA GLY A 47 -2.29 -12.55 -10.25
C GLY A 47 -3.28 -11.96 -9.26
N ASN A 48 -4.44 -12.57 -9.10
CA ASN A 48 -5.46 -12.17 -8.11
C ASN A 48 -5.53 -13.12 -6.91
N ILE A 49 -4.68 -14.15 -6.87
CA ILE A 49 -4.59 -15.02 -5.71
C ILE A 49 -3.78 -14.28 -4.66
N VAL A 50 -4.41 -14.02 -3.52
CA VAL A 50 -3.79 -13.45 -2.33
C VAL A 50 -3.53 -14.59 -1.37
N ALA A 51 -2.26 -14.89 -1.11
CA ALA A 51 -1.86 -15.92 -0.18
C ALA A 51 -0.92 -15.33 0.88
N ARG A 52 -1.22 -15.55 2.15
CA ARG A 52 -0.35 -15.13 3.25
C ARG A 52 0.58 -16.29 3.63
N GLU A 53 1.86 -16.00 3.74
CA GLU A 53 2.85 -16.93 4.28
C GLU A 53 2.64 -17.13 5.79
N LYS A 54 3.18 -18.22 6.30
CA LYS A 54 3.15 -18.44 7.75
C LYS A 54 3.93 -17.35 8.47
N PRO A 55 3.41 -16.83 9.60
CA PRO A 55 4.15 -15.91 10.44
C PRO A 55 5.45 -16.56 10.94
N LYS A 56 6.53 -15.77 11.01
CA LYS A 56 7.73 -16.19 11.72
C LYS A 56 7.44 -16.15 13.21
N ARG A 57 7.80 -17.21 13.90
CA ARG A 57 7.68 -17.35 15.35
C ARG A 57 8.96 -17.92 15.90
N ALA A 58 9.40 -17.39 17.05
CA ALA A 58 10.50 -17.98 17.80
C ALA A 58 9.93 -18.93 18.85
N ASP A 59 10.50 -20.12 18.97
CA ASP A 59 10.05 -21.13 19.94
C ASP A 59 10.13 -20.58 21.36
N TYR A 60 11.29 -19.97 21.72
CA TYR A 60 11.47 -19.27 22.99
C TYR A 60 12.14 -17.92 22.77
N VAL A 61 11.67 -16.91 23.51
CA VAL A 61 12.38 -15.63 23.66
C VAL A 61 12.62 -15.41 25.14
N LEU A 62 13.87 -15.16 25.50
CA LEU A 62 14.31 -14.88 26.86
C LEU A 62 14.52 -13.38 27.03
N TYR A 63 14.09 -12.83 28.16
CA TYR A 63 14.04 -11.39 28.39
C TYR A 63 14.90 -10.96 29.58
N LEU A 64 15.66 -9.90 29.39
CA LEU A 64 16.36 -9.16 30.46
C LEU A 64 15.35 -8.40 31.34
N SER A 65 14.30 -7.87 30.70
CA SER A 65 13.16 -7.22 31.33
C SER A 65 11.97 -7.35 30.40
N ALA A 66 10.76 -6.97 30.84
CA ALA A 66 9.51 -7.06 30.04
C ALA A 66 9.61 -6.48 28.62
N ASN A 67 10.60 -5.62 28.34
CA ASN A 67 10.74 -4.88 27.10
C ASN A 67 12.00 -5.23 26.29
N ASN A 68 12.94 -5.92 26.89
CA ASN A 68 14.25 -6.16 26.31
C ASN A 68 14.53 -7.65 26.21
N PRO A 69 14.27 -8.27 25.05
CA PRO A 69 14.71 -9.64 24.80
C PRO A 69 16.25 -9.68 24.80
N ILE A 70 16.82 -10.79 25.22
CA ILE A 70 18.27 -11.00 25.27
C ILE A 70 18.70 -12.24 24.50
N ALA A 71 17.84 -13.22 24.35
CA ALA A 71 18.16 -14.45 23.64
C ALA A 71 16.96 -15.07 22.92
N ILE A 72 17.26 -15.83 21.89
CA ILE A 72 16.32 -16.70 21.15
C ILE A 72 16.76 -18.13 21.31
N VAL A 73 15.79 -19.05 21.46
CA VAL A 73 16.06 -20.50 21.39
C VAL A 73 15.11 -21.11 20.35
N GLU A 74 15.66 -21.83 19.39
CA GLU A 74 14.91 -22.63 18.41
C GLU A 74 15.01 -24.12 18.71
N ALA A 75 13.90 -24.78 18.71
CA ALA A 75 13.81 -26.22 18.94
C ALA A 75 13.78 -26.99 17.62
N LYS A 76 14.28 -28.21 17.64
CA LYS A 76 14.11 -29.18 16.57
C LYS A 76 13.84 -30.56 17.16
N ASP A 77 13.20 -31.41 16.38
CA ASP A 77 13.07 -32.83 16.78
C ASP A 77 14.43 -33.53 16.81
N ASN A 78 14.47 -34.67 17.46
CA ASN A 78 15.71 -35.41 17.71
C ASN A 78 16.28 -36.12 16.46
N ASN A 79 15.62 -36.01 15.29
CA ASN A 79 16.15 -36.52 14.01
C ASN A 79 17.08 -35.49 13.32
N HIS A 80 17.15 -34.26 13.87
CA HIS A 80 18.04 -33.21 13.39
C HIS A 80 19.26 -33.04 14.30
N THR A 81 20.34 -32.54 13.74
CA THR A 81 21.53 -32.16 14.53
C THR A 81 21.22 -30.95 15.41
N VAL A 82 21.92 -30.82 16.54
CA VAL A 82 21.76 -29.71 17.49
C VAL A 82 21.86 -28.33 16.81
N SER A 83 22.77 -28.17 15.85
CA SER A 83 22.99 -26.90 15.12
C SER A 83 22.00 -26.69 13.98
N HIS A 84 21.09 -27.61 13.68
CA HIS A 84 20.16 -27.47 12.55
C HIS A 84 19.27 -26.23 12.65
N GLY A 85 18.81 -25.91 13.85
CA GLY A 85 17.99 -24.71 14.12
C GLY A 85 18.77 -23.42 14.30
N LEU A 86 20.11 -23.49 14.42
CA LEU A 86 20.93 -22.33 14.84
C LEU A 86 20.87 -21.17 13.83
N GLN A 87 20.91 -21.46 12.54
CA GLN A 87 20.79 -20.43 11.50
C GLN A 87 19.44 -19.71 11.56
N GLN A 88 18.36 -20.43 11.87
CA GLN A 88 17.04 -19.85 12.07
C GLN A 88 17.01 -18.99 13.33
N ALA A 89 17.55 -19.50 14.45
CA ALA A 89 17.70 -18.75 15.68
C ALA A 89 18.52 -17.46 15.48
N MET A 90 19.63 -17.53 14.75
CA MET A 90 20.45 -16.36 14.40
C MET A 90 19.65 -15.32 13.58
N THR A 91 18.89 -15.77 12.59
CA THR A 91 18.03 -14.89 11.81
C THR A 91 17.01 -14.16 12.69
N TYR A 92 16.38 -14.87 13.60
CA TYR A 92 15.39 -14.29 14.53
C TYR A 92 16.06 -13.40 15.58
N ALA A 93 17.26 -13.75 16.03
CA ALA A 93 18.05 -12.91 16.93
C ALA A 93 18.41 -11.58 16.28
N GLN A 94 18.83 -11.59 15.02
CA GLN A 94 19.06 -10.37 14.25
C GLN A 94 17.79 -9.55 14.05
N MET A 95 16.66 -10.22 13.73
CA MET A 95 15.36 -9.53 13.62
C MET A 95 14.91 -8.89 14.94
N LEU A 96 15.23 -9.49 16.09
CA LEU A 96 14.84 -8.96 17.40
C LEU A 96 15.93 -8.11 18.06
N ASP A 97 17.07 -7.93 17.38
CA ASP A 97 18.24 -7.17 17.90
C ASP A 97 18.75 -7.72 19.23
N VAL A 98 18.86 -9.05 19.32
CA VAL A 98 19.31 -9.74 20.55
C VAL A 98 20.69 -10.38 20.36
N PRO A 99 21.52 -10.41 21.42
CA PRO A 99 22.89 -10.84 21.33
C PRO A 99 23.12 -12.36 21.32
N PHE A 100 22.15 -13.17 21.74
CA PHE A 100 22.36 -14.62 21.86
C PHE A 100 21.32 -15.41 21.08
N ALA A 101 21.79 -16.40 20.31
CA ALA A 101 20.95 -17.32 19.58
C ALA A 101 21.32 -18.76 19.97
N PHE A 102 20.30 -19.56 20.31
CA PHE A 102 20.46 -20.95 20.66
C PHE A 102 19.61 -21.85 19.77
N SER A 103 20.07 -23.09 19.57
CA SER A 103 19.21 -24.17 19.06
C SER A 103 19.40 -25.43 19.89
N SER A 104 18.37 -26.27 19.92
CA SER A 104 18.40 -27.56 20.63
C SER A 104 17.56 -28.61 19.94
N ASN A 105 18.00 -29.87 19.98
CA ASN A 105 17.25 -31.05 19.53
C ASN A 105 16.86 -31.96 20.72
N GLY A 106 16.97 -31.45 21.95
CA GLY A 106 16.68 -32.18 23.18
C GLY A 106 17.86 -33.03 23.71
N ASP A 107 19.01 -33.07 23.03
CA ASP A 107 20.23 -33.73 23.55
C ASP A 107 21.22 -32.74 24.13
N SER A 108 21.37 -31.61 23.48
CA SER A 108 22.27 -30.52 23.84
C SER A 108 21.82 -29.20 23.25
N PHE A 109 22.52 -28.12 23.55
CA PHE A 109 22.35 -26.80 22.94
C PHE A 109 23.52 -26.45 22.05
N ALA A 110 23.27 -25.75 20.94
CA ALA A 110 24.26 -25.00 20.18
C ALA A 110 23.96 -23.51 20.34
N GLU A 111 24.98 -22.71 20.60
CA GLU A 111 24.92 -21.28 20.82
C GLU A 111 25.71 -20.52 19.75
N HIS A 112 25.16 -19.42 19.28
CA HIS A 112 25.88 -18.35 18.59
C HIS A 112 25.82 -17.08 19.46
N ASP A 113 26.98 -16.56 19.79
CA ASP A 113 27.13 -15.33 20.56
C ASP A 113 27.56 -14.18 19.63
N PHE A 114 26.61 -13.28 19.30
CA PHE A 114 26.88 -12.13 18.43
C PHE A 114 27.85 -11.10 19.04
N LEU A 115 28.05 -11.10 20.37
CA LEU A 115 28.98 -10.17 21.02
C LEU A 115 30.43 -10.55 20.77
N THR A 116 30.69 -11.85 20.65
CA THR A 116 32.05 -12.39 20.49
C THR A 116 32.26 -13.02 19.10
N GLY A 117 31.19 -13.29 18.36
CA GLY A 117 31.22 -14.05 17.08
C GLY A 117 31.53 -15.53 17.26
N LYS A 118 31.45 -16.08 18.46
CA LYS A 118 31.81 -17.48 18.77
C LYS A 118 30.56 -18.36 18.83
N GLU A 119 30.81 -19.64 18.47
CA GLU A 119 29.84 -20.72 18.60
C GLU A 119 30.35 -21.78 19.56
N ARG A 120 29.45 -22.40 20.33
CA ARG A 120 29.76 -23.56 21.19
C ARG A 120 28.57 -24.49 21.27
N THR A 121 28.85 -25.75 21.66
CA THR A 121 27.82 -26.75 21.96
C THR A 121 28.04 -27.22 23.42
N PHE A 122 26.94 -27.46 24.15
CA PHE A 122 26.98 -27.87 25.57
C PHE A 122 25.71 -28.67 25.96
N GLY A 123 25.79 -29.39 27.09
CA GLY A 123 24.72 -30.23 27.57
C GLY A 123 23.47 -29.44 28.01
N LEU A 124 22.34 -30.14 28.18
CA LEU A 124 21.07 -29.52 28.60
C LEU A 124 21.18 -28.87 29.98
N ASP A 125 21.92 -29.44 30.88
CA ASP A 125 22.15 -28.98 32.26
C ASP A 125 23.13 -27.80 32.33
N GLU A 126 23.87 -27.57 31.24
CA GLU A 126 24.86 -26.46 31.13
C GLU A 126 24.22 -25.22 30.45
N PHE A 127 22.90 -25.17 30.26
CA PHE A 127 22.25 -23.97 29.71
C PHE A 127 22.58 -22.75 30.60
N PRO A 128 23.00 -21.62 30.02
CA PRO A 128 23.42 -20.46 30.79
C PRO A 128 22.28 -19.92 31.67
N THR A 129 22.62 -19.49 32.88
CA THR A 129 21.64 -18.84 33.75
C THR A 129 21.27 -17.44 33.27
N GLU A 130 20.18 -16.92 33.80
CA GLU A 130 19.74 -15.56 33.53
C GLU A 130 20.86 -14.55 33.88
N GLU A 131 21.46 -14.72 35.06
CA GLU A 131 22.56 -13.88 35.55
C GLU A 131 23.77 -13.94 34.63
N GLU A 132 24.15 -15.13 34.15
CA GLU A 132 25.29 -15.31 33.26
C GLU A 132 25.11 -14.55 31.94
N LEU A 133 23.95 -14.66 31.28
CA LEU A 133 23.68 -13.94 30.02
C LEU A 133 23.60 -12.43 30.25
N VAL A 134 23.02 -12.00 31.37
CA VAL A 134 22.95 -10.59 31.76
C VAL A 134 24.37 -10.01 31.97
N GLU A 135 25.26 -10.74 32.69
CA GLU A 135 26.66 -10.33 32.89
C GLU A 135 27.42 -10.27 31.59
N ARG A 136 27.29 -11.27 30.73
CA ARG A 136 27.91 -11.28 29.38
C ARG A 136 27.46 -10.08 28.53
N TYR A 137 26.15 -9.79 28.57
CA TYR A 137 25.61 -8.61 27.89
C TYR A 137 26.18 -7.32 28.49
N LYS A 138 26.15 -7.14 29.81
CA LYS A 138 26.66 -5.96 30.48
C LYS A 138 28.15 -5.76 30.20
N ALA A 139 28.93 -6.84 30.19
CA ALA A 139 30.36 -6.80 29.90
C ALA A 139 30.70 -6.36 28.47
N SER A 140 29.74 -6.45 27.54
CA SER A 140 29.93 -6.00 26.15
C SER A 140 29.53 -4.54 25.92
N VAL A 141 28.75 -3.97 26.83
CA VAL A 141 28.20 -2.61 26.68
C VAL A 141 29.23 -1.57 27.12
N ASN A 142 29.24 -0.42 26.46
CA ASN A 142 30.09 0.73 26.78
C ASN A 142 31.59 0.36 26.89
N ASN A 143 32.09 -0.44 25.94
CA ASN A 143 33.48 -0.95 25.91
C ASN A 143 33.89 -1.71 27.19
N GLY A 144 32.98 -2.47 27.77
CA GLY A 144 33.23 -3.24 28.97
C GLY A 144 32.96 -2.49 30.29
N ALA A 145 32.55 -1.23 30.24
CA ALA A 145 32.23 -0.47 31.46
C ALA A 145 30.87 -0.84 32.09
N GLY A 146 30.08 -1.66 31.40
CA GLY A 146 28.75 -2.06 31.83
C GLY A 146 27.67 -1.03 31.54
N LEU A 147 26.43 -1.29 31.98
CA LEU A 147 25.34 -0.36 31.87
C LEU A 147 25.48 0.78 32.89
N THR A 148 25.16 1.98 32.44
CA THR A 148 25.02 3.14 33.33
C THR A 148 23.70 3.06 34.09
N ASP A 149 23.60 3.74 35.24
CA ASP A 149 22.33 3.85 35.99
C ASP A 149 21.17 4.37 35.15
N VAL A 150 21.48 5.26 34.19
CA VAL A 150 20.51 5.81 33.23
C VAL A 150 20.04 4.73 32.27
N GLN A 151 20.93 3.90 31.75
CA GLN A 151 20.59 2.79 30.86
C GLN A 151 19.75 1.73 31.60
N GLU A 152 20.14 1.34 32.82
CA GLU A 152 19.38 0.40 33.66
C GLU A 152 17.95 0.92 33.93
N LYS A 153 17.83 2.20 34.26
CA LYS A 153 16.54 2.85 34.47
C LYS A 153 15.67 2.82 33.23
N MET A 154 16.28 3.02 32.03
CA MET A 154 15.57 2.93 30.75
C MET A 154 15.14 1.52 30.40
N ILE A 155 15.98 0.54 30.62
CA ILE A 155 15.68 -0.87 30.40
C ILE A 155 14.53 -1.31 31.29
N ALA A 156 14.51 -0.89 32.54
CA ALA A 156 13.47 -1.24 33.52
C ALA A 156 12.10 -0.58 33.24
N GLN A 157 12.08 0.57 32.53
CA GLN A 157 10.85 1.29 32.26
C GLN A 157 9.98 0.58 31.19
N PRO A 158 8.75 0.09 31.53
CA PRO A 158 7.92 -0.64 30.58
C PRO A 158 7.34 0.26 29.49
N TYR A 159 6.97 -0.36 28.35
CA TYR A 159 6.11 0.27 27.35
C TYR A 159 4.77 0.62 27.95
N TYR A 160 4.15 1.67 27.40
CA TYR A 160 2.74 1.91 27.68
C TYR A 160 1.91 0.75 27.13
N SER A 161 1.08 0.17 27.96
CA SER A 161 0.09 -0.82 27.55
C SER A 161 -1.26 -0.55 28.21
N SER A 162 -2.34 -0.82 27.49
CA SER A 162 -3.70 -0.78 27.98
C SER A 162 -4.54 -1.82 27.24
N GLN A 163 -5.75 -2.08 27.70
CA GLN A 163 -6.67 -2.99 27.00
C GLN A 163 -7.01 -2.54 25.56
N LYS A 164 -6.82 -1.27 25.25
CA LYS A 164 -7.11 -0.68 23.94
C LYS A 164 -5.87 -0.52 23.05
N THR A 165 -4.66 -0.74 23.57
CA THR A 165 -3.41 -0.55 22.82
C THR A 165 -2.76 -1.89 22.52
N TYR A 166 -2.28 -2.05 21.30
CA TYR A 166 -1.46 -3.21 20.92
C TYR A 166 -0.03 -3.03 21.44
N PRO A 167 0.64 -4.11 21.82
CA PRO A 167 2.06 -4.04 22.15
C PRO A 167 2.86 -3.60 20.92
N PRO A 168 3.99 -2.89 21.10
CA PRO A 168 4.84 -2.50 19.99
C PRO A 168 5.29 -3.73 19.22
N ARG A 169 5.26 -3.64 17.88
CA ARG A 169 5.82 -4.65 16.98
C ARG A 169 7.33 -4.72 17.16
N TYR A 170 7.96 -5.81 16.74
CA TYR A 170 9.39 -6.03 16.97
C TYR A 170 10.25 -4.85 16.48
N TYR A 171 10.03 -4.37 15.26
CA TYR A 171 10.78 -3.25 14.69
C TYR A 171 10.55 -1.92 15.43
N GLN A 172 9.33 -1.70 15.96
CA GLN A 172 9.05 -0.55 16.82
C GLN A 172 9.80 -0.65 18.14
N ARG A 173 9.87 -1.87 18.74
CA ARG A 173 10.67 -2.11 19.95
C ARG A 173 12.15 -1.78 19.73
N ILE A 174 12.72 -2.22 18.60
CA ILE A 174 14.11 -1.91 18.26
C ILE A 174 14.28 -0.39 18.12
N ALA A 175 13.43 0.27 17.34
CA ALA A 175 13.49 1.72 17.16
C ALA A 175 13.43 2.47 18.49
N ILE A 176 12.49 2.09 19.38
CA ILE A 176 12.32 2.68 20.70
C ILE A 176 13.56 2.41 21.56
N ASN A 177 14.01 1.15 21.66
CA ASN A 177 15.10 0.77 22.54
C ASN A 177 16.43 1.40 22.09
N ARG A 178 16.75 1.39 20.80
CA ARG A 178 17.93 2.05 20.24
C ARG A 178 17.91 3.56 20.46
N THR A 179 16.74 4.20 20.34
CA THR A 179 16.60 5.64 20.64
C THR A 179 16.89 5.94 22.10
N LEU A 180 16.32 5.14 23.01
CA LEU A 180 16.50 5.35 24.44
C LEU A 180 17.95 5.07 24.88
N ASP A 181 18.57 4.04 24.32
CA ASP A 181 19.99 3.74 24.57
C ASP A 181 20.92 4.87 24.08
N ALA A 182 20.65 5.37 22.85
CA ALA A 182 21.41 6.50 22.31
C ALA A 182 21.29 7.76 23.17
N ILE A 183 20.06 8.05 23.67
CA ILE A 183 19.84 9.17 24.61
C ILE A 183 20.56 8.94 25.93
N ALA A 184 20.50 7.71 26.47
CA ALA A 184 21.18 7.36 27.69
C ALA A 184 22.72 7.45 27.59
N LYS A 185 23.26 7.25 26.38
CA LYS A 185 24.69 7.47 26.04
C LYS A 185 25.05 8.94 25.78
N GLY A 186 24.08 9.86 25.90
CA GLY A 186 24.30 11.30 25.71
C GLY A 186 24.30 11.78 24.27
N GLN A 187 23.80 10.98 23.32
CA GLN A 187 23.61 11.45 21.95
C GLN A 187 22.47 12.47 21.89
N ASN A 188 22.72 13.62 21.29
CA ASN A 188 21.80 14.74 21.24
C ASN A 188 21.10 14.91 19.89
N ARG A 189 21.55 14.21 18.85
CA ARG A 189 20.92 14.22 17.53
C ARG A 189 20.75 12.80 17.03
N LEU A 190 19.53 12.45 16.64
CA LEU A 190 19.14 11.09 16.29
C LEU A 190 18.23 11.12 15.06
N LEU A 191 18.41 10.16 14.15
CA LEU A 191 17.55 9.97 12.99
C LEU A 191 16.89 8.60 13.01
N LEU A 192 15.57 8.56 12.90
CA LEU A 192 14.78 7.35 12.71
C LEU A 192 14.15 7.35 11.31
N VAL A 193 14.45 6.33 10.53
CA VAL A 193 13.86 6.13 9.20
C VAL A 193 12.87 4.98 9.27
N MET A 194 11.58 5.29 9.14
CA MET A 194 10.52 4.30 9.22
C MET A 194 9.49 4.57 8.12
N ALA A 195 9.19 3.58 7.29
CA ALA A 195 8.27 3.72 6.17
C ALA A 195 6.90 4.24 6.59
N THR A 196 6.19 4.89 5.68
CA THR A 196 4.79 5.29 5.91
C THR A 196 3.95 4.04 6.21
N GLY A 197 3.16 4.11 7.25
CA GLY A 197 2.33 2.96 7.62
C GLY A 197 2.88 2.08 8.73
N THR A 198 4.13 2.27 9.14
CA THR A 198 4.78 1.45 10.18
C THR A 198 4.55 1.94 11.61
N GLY A 199 3.78 3.03 11.80
CA GLY A 199 3.45 3.56 13.12
C GLY A 199 4.52 4.46 13.73
N LYS A 200 5.10 5.38 12.95
CA LYS A 200 6.05 6.40 13.43
C LYS A 200 5.52 7.15 14.64
N THR A 201 4.28 7.67 14.57
CA THR A 201 3.66 8.43 15.66
C THR A 201 3.53 7.60 16.94
N TYR A 202 3.12 6.34 16.80
CA TYR A 202 3.06 5.40 17.93
C TYR A 202 4.45 5.14 18.53
N THR A 203 5.47 4.98 17.70
CA THR A 203 6.86 4.82 18.14
C THR A 203 7.34 6.07 18.90
N ALA A 204 7.05 7.26 18.39
CA ALA A 204 7.35 8.52 19.07
C ALA A 204 6.62 8.62 20.42
N PHE A 205 5.34 8.27 20.48
CA PHE A 205 4.58 8.22 21.72
C PHE A 205 5.24 7.33 22.77
N GLN A 206 5.66 6.11 22.41
CA GLN A 206 6.31 5.19 23.32
C GLN A 206 7.65 5.73 23.84
N ILE A 207 8.43 6.39 22.96
CA ILE A 207 9.68 7.05 23.35
C ILE A 207 9.38 8.16 24.37
N VAL A 208 8.44 9.05 24.05
CA VAL A 208 8.02 10.15 24.94
C VAL A 208 7.53 9.62 26.28
N TYR A 209 6.63 8.63 26.27
CA TYR A 209 6.08 8.02 27.48
C TYR A 209 7.16 7.46 28.40
N ARG A 210 8.09 6.67 27.85
CA ARG A 210 9.17 6.07 28.64
C ARG A 210 10.14 7.11 29.18
N LEU A 211 10.47 8.15 28.41
CA LEU A 211 11.34 9.23 28.86
C LEU A 211 10.69 10.09 29.97
N LEU A 212 9.41 10.38 29.89
CA LEU A 212 8.67 11.10 30.92
C LEU A 212 8.58 10.24 32.20
N LYS A 213 8.17 8.97 32.09
CA LYS A 213 8.01 8.08 33.24
C LYS A 213 9.30 7.78 33.96
N SER A 214 10.40 7.69 33.23
CA SER A 214 11.73 7.55 33.84
C SER A 214 12.24 8.84 34.51
N GLY A 215 11.62 9.99 34.19
CA GLY A 215 12.04 11.30 34.65
C GLY A 215 13.31 11.84 33.97
N LEU A 216 13.79 11.19 32.89
CA LEU A 216 14.97 11.64 32.14
C LEU A 216 14.70 12.88 31.29
N LYS A 217 13.48 13.03 30.80
CA LYS A 217 13.03 14.20 30.07
C LYS A 217 11.70 14.66 30.66
N LYS A 218 11.49 16.00 30.73
CA LYS A 218 10.33 16.61 31.40
C LYS A 218 9.57 17.56 30.49
N LYS A 219 10.25 18.19 29.53
CA LYS A 219 9.68 19.18 28.61
C LYS A 219 9.99 18.77 27.18
N ILE A 220 8.96 18.39 26.45
CA ILE A 220 9.07 17.76 25.15
C ILE A 220 8.32 18.57 24.12
N LEU A 221 8.96 18.94 23.01
CA LEU A 221 8.34 19.59 21.86
C LEU A 221 8.20 18.58 20.72
N TYR A 222 6.98 18.40 20.23
CA TYR A 222 6.68 17.62 19.03
C TYR A 222 6.33 18.56 17.88
N LEU A 223 7.16 18.58 16.85
CA LEU A 223 6.99 19.39 15.66
C LEU A 223 6.39 18.56 14.54
N ALA A 224 5.24 18.97 14.00
CA ALA A 224 4.56 18.33 12.89
C ALA A 224 4.35 19.29 11.72
N ASP A 225 4.13 18.72 10.52
CA ASP A 225 3.94 19.49 9.28
C ASP A 225 2.54 20.13 9.18
N ARG A 226 1.49 19.46 9.71
CA ARG A 226 0.09 19.87 9.50
C ARG A 226 -0.78 19.76 10.73
N ASN A 227 -1.76 20.67 10.85
CA ASN A 227 -2.75 20.68 11.94
C ASN A 227 -3.49 19.36 12.12
N ASN A 228 -3.97 18.78 11.02
CA ASN A 228 -4.71 17.50 11.08
C ASN A 228 -3.85 16.36 11.65
N LEU A 229 -2.53 16.36 11.39
CA LEU A 229 -1.61 15.40 11.99
C LEU A 229 -1.47 15.58 13.48
N VAL A 230 -1.37 16.83 13.92
CA VAL A 230 -1.28 17.16 15.36
C VAL A 230 -2.53 16.67 16.09
N ASP A 231 -3.71 17.01 15.57
CA ASP A 231 -4.98 16.65 16.22
C ASP A 231 -5.19 15.12 16.24
N GLN A 232 -4.88 14.44 15.14
CA GLN A 232 -4.92 12.96 15.09
C GLN A 232 -3.92 12.33 16.05
N SER A 233 -2.68 12.81 16.10
CA SER A 233 -1.65 12.29 17.00
C SER A 233 -2.06 12.42 18.46
N ILE A 234 -2.61 13.59 18.86
CA ILE A 234 -3.09 13.83 20.24
C ILE A 234 -4.26 12.91 20.58
N GLN A 235 -5.25 12.81 19.68
CA GLN A 235 -6.48 12.06 19.94
C GLN A 235 -6.30 10.53 19.86
N GLN A 236 -5.30 10.05 19.15
CA GLN A 236 -5.05 8.61 18.93
C GLN A 236 -3.88 8.13 19.79
N ASP A 237 -2.67 8.25 19.29
CA ASP A 237 -1.49 7.65 19.90
C ASP A 237 -1.11 8.30 21.24
N PHE A 238 -1.22 9.63 21.32
CA PHE A 238 -0.88 10.41 22.52
C PHE A 238 -2.04 10.60 23.49
N ALA A 239 -3.22 10.07 23.23
CA ALA A 239 -4.37 10.18 24.12
C ALA A 239 -4.08 9.81 25.60
N PRO A 240 -3.20 8.82 25.92
CA PRO A 240 -2.84 8.53 27.30
C PRO A 240 -2.12 9.67 28.04
N LEU A 241 -1.55 10.62 27.32
CA LEU A 241 -0.85 11.79 27.85
C LEU A 241 -1.68 13.08 27.75
N GLU A 242 -2.95 13.02 27.33
CA GLU A 242 -3.79 14.20 27.04
C GLU A 242 -3.76 15.29 28.13
N LYS A 243 -3.72 14.87 29.41
CA LYS A 243 -3.72 15.80 30.55
C LYS A 243 -2.45 16.66 30.69
N VAL A 244 -1.35 16.22 30.06
CA VAL A 244 -0.05 16.91 30.13
C VAL A 244 0.36 17.48 28.78
N ILE A 245 -0.51 17.38 27.77
CA ILE A 245 -0.29 17.92 26.43
C ILE A 245 -0.84 19.33 26.28
N HIS A 246 -0.07 20.17 25.59
CA HIS A 246 -0.53 21.47 25.12
C HIS A 246 -0.25 21.65 23.63
N LYS A 247 -1.26 22.09 22.88
CA LYS A 247 -1.10 22.51 21.48
C LYS A 247 -0.80 24.00 21.43
N VAL A 248 0.42 24.37 21.09
CA VAL A 248 0.91 25.75 21.10
C VAL A 248 0.09 26.64 20.15
N ASN A 249 -0.37 27.76 20.68
CA ASN A 249 -1.11 28.79 19.95
C ASN A 249 -0.52 30.18 20.22
N PHE A 250 0.33 30.66 19.33
CA PHE A 250 1.06 31.93 19.48
C PHE A 250 0.19 33.17 19.65
N SER A 251 -1.11 33.11 19.33
CA SER A 251 -2.04 34.21 19.45
C SER A 251 -2.76 34.25 20.79
N LYS A 252 -2.75 33.15 21.56
CA LYS A 252 -3.56 32.98 22.77
C LYS A 252 -2.76 32.61 24.00
N ASP A 253 -1.56 32.05 23.80
CA ASP A 253 -0.75 31.49 24.89
C ASP A 253 -0.05 32.62 25.67
N ASP A 254 -0.11 32.52 27.00
CA ASP A 254 0.63 33.38 27.93
C ASP A 254 1.84 32.60 28.48
N PRO A 255 3.08 33.13 28.39
CA PRO A 255 4.29 32.51 28.90
C PRO A 255 4.18 32.04 30.36
N ARG A 256 3.37 32.66 31.18
CA ARG A 256 3.20 32.34 32.59
C ARG A 256 2.40 31.07 32.83
N THR A 257 1.49 30.70 31.94
CA THR A 257 0.60 29.58 32.08
C THR A 257 1.02 28.37 31.26
N ILE A 258 1.61 28.63 30.09
CA ILE A 258 1.99 27.58 29.15
C ILE A 258 3.08 26.65 29.70
N THR A 259 3.94 27.10 30.60
CA THR A 259 5.08 26.33 31.13
C THR A 259 4.73 25.16 32.02
N SER A 260 3.44 25.01 32.40
CA SER A 260 2.97 23.93 33.28
C SER A 260 2.88 22.55 32.61
N TYR A 261 2.75 22.49 31.30
CA TYR A 261 2.60 21.23 30.55
C TYR A 261 3.95 20.50 30.40
N GLU A 262 3.88 19.22 30.03
CA GLU A 262 5.07 18.37 29.81
C GLU A 262 5.35 18.15 28.33
N VAL A 263 4.30 18.02 27.52
CA VAL A 263 4.39 17.76 26.06
C VAL A 263 3.72 18.88 25.29
N TYR A 264 4.43 19.45 24.35
CA TYR A 264 4.00 20.56 23.51
C TYR A 264 3.93 20.11 22.05
N PHE A 265 2.80 20.36 21.40
CA PHE A 265 2.65 20.15 19.96
C PHE A 265 2.63 21.49 19.25
N SER A 266 3.40 21.61 18.19
CA SER A 266 3.41 22.78 17.33
C SER A 266 3.61 22.40 15.87
N LEU A 267 3.16 23.32 14.98
CA LEU A 267 3.43 23.23 13.55
C LEU A 267 4.67 24.03 13.21
N TYR A 268 5.61 23.45 12.48
CA TYR A 268 6.75 24.25 12.02
C TYR A 268 6.37 25.30 10.97
N GLN A 269 5.24 25.16 10.25
CA GLN A 269 4.73 26.22 9.39
C GLN A 269 4.20 27.44 10.17
N GLN A 270 3.68 27.23 11.38
CA GLN A 270 3.31 28.35 12.26
C GLN A 270 4.55 29.07 12.80
N LEU A 271 5.66 28.35 12.84
CA LEU A 271 6.96 28.82 13.26
C LEU A 271 7.73 29.49 12.12
N ALA A 272 7.42 29.17 10.85
CA ALA A 272 8.14 29.61 9.66
C ALA A 272 7.54 30.82 8.91
N GLY A 273 6.34 31.33 9.28
CA GLY A 273 5.66 32.39 8.51
C GLY A 273 4.93 31.86 7.25
N LYS A 274 3.94 32.59 6.77
CA LYS A 274 3.00 32.10 5.73
C LYS A 274 3.51 32.13 4.28
N ASN A 275 4.65 32.75 3.95
CA ASN A 275 5.12 32.86 2.56
C ASN A 275 6.64 32.75 2.48
N GLU A 276 7.15 31.72 1.83
CA GLU A 276 8.60 31.53 1.60
C GLU A 276 9.21 32.51 0.56
N GLU A 277 8.42 33.30 -0.16
CA GLU A 277 8.91 34.10 -1.28
C GLU A 277 8.83 35.63 -1.11
N GLN A 278 8.16 36.18 -0.06
CA GLN A 278 7.95 37.65 0.01
C GLN A 278 7.92 38.26 1.40
N ASP A 279 8.33 37.61 2.49
CA ASP A 279 8.21 38.23 3.81
C ASP A 279 9.56 38.42 4.51
N GLU A 280 9.96 39.68 4.63
CA GLU A 280 10.97 40.18 5.58
C GLU A 280 10.63 39.88 7.06
N ASN A 281 9.50 39.21 7.31
CA ASN A 281 8.96 38.82 8.62
C ASN A 281 9.34 37.39 9.10
N ALA A 282 10.28 36.69 8.46
CA ALA A 282 10.80 35.40 8.96
C ALA A 282 11.51 35.51 10.32
N GLU A 283 11.98 36.69 10.69
CA GLU A 283 12.48 37.00 12.03
C GLU A 283 11.41 36.86 13.11
N ASN A 284 10.14 37.11 12.77
CA ASN A 284 9.03 37.13 13.73
C ASN A 284 8.63 35.76 14.32
N ALA A 285 9.02 34.64 13.73
CA ALA A 285 8.59 33.32 14.23
C ALA A 285 9.49 32.79 15.35
N LEU A 286 10.79 32.93 15.17
CA LEU A 286 11.75 32.63 16.23
C LEU A 286 11.56 33.60 17.42
N ASP A 287 11.25 34.89 17.14
CA ASP A 287 10.95 35.90 18.14
C ASP A 287 9.73 35.56 18.99
N LYS A 288 8.65 35.08 18.38
CA LYS A 288 7.47 34.60 19.10
C LYS A 288 7.74 33.41 19.97
N LEU A 289 8.55 32.48 19.49
CA LEU A 289 8.91 31.27 20.22
C LEU A 289 9.84 31.59 21.39
N SER A 290 10.79 32.48 21.18
CA SER A 290 11.70 33.00 22.21
C SER A 290 11.01 33.80 23.30
N GLN A 291 9.86 34.43 22.97
CA GLN A 291 9.00 35.13 23.97
C GLN A 291 8.25 34.13 24.87
N LEU A 292 7.93 32.93 24.35
CA LEU A 292 7.22 31.89 25.10
C LEU A 292 8.16 30.98 25.88
N PHE A 293 9.31 30.62 25.32
CA PHE A 293 10.20 29.61 25.84
C PHE A 293 11.68 30.03 25.79
N SER A 294 12.42 29.86 26.88
CA SER A 294 13.87 30.03 26.91
C SER A 294 14.60 28.96 26.07
N PRO A 295 15.85 29.20 25.61
CA PRO A 295 16.60 28.25 24.80
C PRO A 295 16.80 26.87 25.42
N ASP A 296 16.77 26.79 26.73
CA ASP A 296 16.96 25.59 27.54
C ASP A 296 15.65 25.00 28.09
N PHE A 297 14.48 25.52 27.64
CA PHE A 297 13.20 25.08 28.17
C PHE A 297 12.84 23.63 27.81
N PHE A 298 13.16 23.21 26.58
CA PHE A 298 12.88 21.82 26.14
C PHE A 298 14.05 20.90 26.35
N ASP A 299 13.77 19.69 26.88
CA ASP A 299 14.74 18.61 27.06
C ASP A 299 14.83 17.73 25.80
N LEU A 300 13.71 17.64 25.05
CA LEU A 300 13.57 16.80 23.89
C LEU A 300 12.74 17.50 22.81
N ILE A 301 13.19 17.41 21.57
CA ILE A 301 12.43 17.84 20.39
C ILE A 301 12.33 16.67 19.42
N ILE A 302 11.10 16.36 19.00
CA ILE A 302 10.82 15.38 17.96
C ILE A 302 10.32 16.13 16.73
N VAL A 303 10.95 15.91 15.59
CA VAL A 303 10.57 16.47 14.29
C VAL A 303 10.00 15.38 13.41
N ASP A 304 8.70 15.38 13.23
CA ASP A 304 8.03 14.42 12.33
C ASP A 304 8.12 14.90 10.89
N GLU A 305 8.30 13.96 9.95
CA GLU A 305 8.54 14.22 8.52
C GLU A 305 9.67 15.25 8.29
N CYS A 306 10.79 15.05 8.97
CA CYS A 306 11.92 16.01 9.00
C CYS A 306 12.59 16.25 7.63
N HIS A 307 12.24 15.46 6.60
CA HIS A 307 12.67 15.71 5.21
C HIS A 307 12.02 16.97 4.60
N ARG A 308 10.93 17.50 5.18
CA ARG A 308 10.24 18.69 4.69
C ARG A 308 10.88 19.96 5.26
N GLY A 309 11.10 20.94 4.39
CA GLY A 309 11.67 22.22 4.79
C GLY A 309 13.18 22.26 5.02
N SER A 310 13.88 21.14 4.77
CA SER A 310 15.34 21.05 4.93
C SER A 310 16.15 21.64 3.77
N ALA A 311 15.49 22.11 2.70
CA ALA A 311 16.13 22.45 1.43
C ALA A 311 17.14 23.61 1.47
N LYS A 312 17.12 24.47 2.50
CA LYS A 312 18.11 25.54 2.66
C LYS A 312 18.74 25.49 4.05
N LYS A 313 20.07 25.68 4.14
CA LYS A 313 20.79 25.85 5.43
C LYS A 313 20.18 26.97 6.30
N GLU A 314 19.38 27.83 5.71
CA GLU A 314 18.69 28.95 6.31
C GLU A 314 17.20 28.69 6.58
N SER A 315 16.75 27.44 6.50
CA SER A 315 15.35 27.11 6.75
C SER A 315 14.94 27.45 8.19
N ASN A 316 13.75 28.02 8.36
CA ASN A 316 13.31 28.55 9.66
C ASN A 316 13.20 27.46 10.75
N TRP A 317 12.89 26.18 10.39
CA TRP A 317 12.86 25.13 11.39
C TRP A 317 14.25 24.74 11.92
N ARG A 318 15.30 24.86 11.08
CA ARG A 318 16.67 24.62 11.52
C ARG A 318 17.12 25.67 12.54
N LYS A 319 16.75 26.93 12.34
CA LYS A 319 16.96 28.01 13.33
C LYS A 319 16.28 27.71 14.66
N ILE A 320 15.11 27.08 14.63
CA ILE A 320 14.40 26.64 15.85
C ILE A 320 15.20 25.55 16.57
N LEU A 321 15.69 24.53 15.83
CA LEU A 321 16.49 23.47 16.42
C LEU A 321 17.84 23.99 16.95
N GLU A 322 18.42 24.96 16.26
CA GLU A 322 19.64 25.65 16.71
C GLU A 322 19.38 26.52 17.95
N TYR A 323 18.21 27.16 18.05
CA TYR A 323 17.82 27.93 19.24
C TYR A 323 17.69 27.02 20.48
N PHE A 324 17.12 25.82 20.32
CA PHE A 324 17.02 24.83 21.38
C PHE A 324 18.13 23.76 21.31
N ALA A 325 19.38 24.20 21.03
CA ALA A 325 20.51 23.27 20.84
C ALA A 325 20.86 22.42 22.06
N SER A 326 20.42 22.80 23.26
CA SER A 326 20.56 22.05 24.51
C SER A 326 19.66 20.82 24.57
N ALA A 327 18.55 20.79 23.81
CA ALA A 327 17.62 19.68 23.76
C ALA A 327 18.19 18.51 22.95
N THR A 328 17.84 17.29 23.36
CA THR A 328 17.98 16.11 22.49
C THR A 328 17.00 16.26 21.32
N GLN A 329 17.43 15.99 20.09
CA GLN A 329 16.66 16.21 18.88
C GLN A 329 16.55 14.89 18.08
N ILE A 330 15.31 14.47 17.82
CA ILE A 330 15.01 13.26 17.06
C ILE A 330 14.31 13.67 15.76
N GLY A 331 14.95 13.40 14.62
CA GLY A 331 14.31 13.45 13.31
C GLY A 331 13.60 12.13 13.00
N MET A 332 12.37 12.18 12.55
CA MET A 332 11.63 11.01 12.09
C MET A 332 11.17 11.23 10.65
N THR A 333 11.40 10.25 9.78
CA THR A 333 11.00 10.34 8.37
C THR A 333 10.73 8.96 7.79
N ALA A 334 9.91 8.92 6.73
CA ALA A 334 9.77 7.72 5.91
C ALA A 334 10.91 7.60 4.87
N THR A 335 11.49 8.74 4.47
CA THR A 335 12.52 8.84 3.44
C THR A 335 13.52 9.91 3.87
N PRO A 336 14.76 9.55 4.17
CA PRO A 336 15.80 10.54 4.40
C PRO A 336 16.02 11.33 3.10
N LYS A 337 16.11 12.63 3.20
CA LYS A 337 16.39 13.50 2.06
C LYS A 337 17.89 13.73 1.97
N GLU A 338 18.47 13.29 0.86
CA GLU A 338 19.88 13.44 0.53
C GLU A 338 20.00 14.12 -0.83
N THR A 339 20.24 15.42 -0.84
CA THR A 339 20.54 16.19 -2.05
C THR A 339 21.86 16.90 -1.92
N LYS A 340 22.43 17.39 -3.02
CA LYS A 340 23.70 18.16 -3.02
C LYS A 340 23.71 19.33 -2.00
N TYR A 341 22.55 19.83 -1.62
CA TYR A 341 22.42 21.02 -0.76
C TYR A 341 21.78 20.76 0.59
N VAL A 342 21.21 19.56 0.81
CA VAL A 342 20.45 19.25 2.02
C VAL A 342 20.56 17.79 2.34
N SER A 343 21.02 17.50 3.53
CA SER A 343 21.06 16.16 4.09
C SER A 343 20.50 16.17 5.50
N ASN A 344 19.53 15.30 5.77
CA ASN A 344 19.08 15.03 7.13
C ASN A 344 20.16 14.30 7.93
N ILE A 345 20.97 13.51 7.24
CA ILE A 345 22.11 12.79 7.81
C ILE A 345 23.17 13.79 8.30
N ASP A 346 23.45 14.87 7.56
CA ASP A 346 24.39 15.92 8.00
C ASP A 346 23.97 16.61 9.31
N TYR A 347 22.65 16.69 9.57
CA TYR A 347 22.16 17.34 10.78
C TYR A 347 21.97 16.37 11.94
N PHE A 348 21.28 15.26 11.72
CA PHE A 348 20.90 14.31 12.77
C PHE A 348 21.90 13.16 12.95
N GLY A 349 22.84 12.97 12.01
CA GLY A 349 23.72 11.80 11.91
C GLY A 349 23.06 10.63 11.15
N GLU A 350 23.83 9.56 10.97
CA GLU A 350 23.35 8.32 10.38
C GLU A 350 22.12 7.79 11.13
N PRO A 351 21.15 7.18 10.41
CA PRO A 351 19.98 6.60 11.05
C PRO A 351 20.35 5.57 12.11
N ILE A 352 19.89 5.76 13.34
CA ILE A 352 20.07 4.77 14.41
C ILE A 352 19.26 3.50 14.16
N TYR A 353 18.19 3.62 13.36
CA TYR A 353 17.40 2.50 12.89
C TYR A 353 16.65 2.85 11.61
N THR A 354 16.62 1.90 10.67
CA THR A 354 15.86 1.99 9.44
C THR A 354 14.90 0.81 9.35
N TYR A 355 13.64 1.09 9.05
CA TYR A 355 12.63 0.08 8.71
C TYR A 355 11.91 0.48 7.43
N SER A 356 12.27 -0.18 6.35
CA SER A 356 11.85 0.16 4.99
C SER A 356 10.44 -0.33 4.67
N LEU A 357 9.86 0.20 3.59
CA LEU A 357 8.61 -0.32 3.02
C LEU A 357 8.75 -1.79 2.61
N LYS A 358 9.90 -2.17 2.07
CA LYS A 358 10.25 -3.54 1.71
C LYS A 358 10.10 -4.48 2.90
N GLU A 359 10.81 -4.20 3.99
CA GLU A 359 10.74 -5.01 5.21
C GLU A 359 9.31 -5.10 5.73
N GLY A 360 8.56 -3.99 5.72
CA GLY A 360 7.17 -3.97 6.18
C GLY A 360 6.23 -4.86 5.35
N ILE A 361 6.47 -4.98 4.05
CA ILE A 361 5.71 -5.88 3.17
C ILE A 361 6.19 -7.34 3.35
N GLU A 362 7.50 -7.58 3.44
CA GLU A 362 8.07 -8.91 3.69
C GLU A 362 7.62 -9.50 5.02
N ASP A 363 7.51 -8.69 6.05
CA ASP A 363 7.02 -9.08 7.36
C ASP A 363 5.48 -9.22 7.41
N GLY A 364 4.78 -8.76 6.38
CA GLY A 364 3.32 -8.80 6.31
C GLY A 364 2.61 -7.76 7.17
N PHE A 365 3.29 -6.70 7.57
CA PHE A 365 2.69 -5.58 8.30
C PHE A 365 2.16 -4.48 7.39
N LEU A 366 2.62 -4.45 6.14
CA LEU A 366 2.17 -3.52 5.11
C LEU A 366 1.58 -4.28 3.92
N ALA A 367 0.60 -3.64 3.27
CA ALA A 367 -0.07 -4.19 2.10
C ALA A 367 0.85 -4.15 0.88
N PRO A 368 1.03 -5.26 0.17
CA PRO A 368 1.63 -5.25 -1.16
C PRO A 368 0.72 -4.57 -2.17
N PHE A 369 1.25 -4.23 -3.34
CA PHE A 369 0.49 -3.54 -4.37
C PHE A 369 0.83 -4.00 -5.79
N LYS A 370 -0.09 -3.70 -6.71
CA LYS A 370 0.07 -3.88 -8.15
C LYS A 370 0.04 -2.52 -8.82
N VAL A 371 0.75 -2.36 -9.92
CA VAL A 371 0.69 -1.16 -10.74
C VAL A 371 0.07 -1.49 -12.10
N ILE A 372 -0.95 -0.75 -12.49
CA ILE A 372 -1.58 -0.80 -13.81
C ILE A 372 -1.17 0.48 -14.53
N ASN A 373 -0.31 0.36 -15.53
CA ASN A 373 0.04 1.49 -16.39
C ASN A 373 -0.98 1.58 -17.53
N VAL A 374 -1.59 2.73 -17.68
CA VAL A 374 -2.57 3.02 -18.74
C VAL A 374 -2.01 4.11 -19.65
N MET A 375 -1.73 3.76 -20.89
CA MET A 375 -1.19 4.69 -21.88
C MET A 375 -2.29 5.14 -22.83
N THR A 376 -2.31 6.43 -23.12
CA THR A 376 -3.18 7.05 -24.12
C THR A 376 -2.39 7.32 -25.38
N ASP A 377 -3.08 7.43 -26.53
CA ASP A 377 -2.50 7.77 -27.84
C ASP A 377 -1.78 9.13 -27.84
N ILE A 378 -2.22 10.04 -26.97
CA ILE A 378 -1.57 11.35 -26.78
C ILE A 378 -0.47 11.34 -25.72
N GLY A 379 -0.20 10.19 -25.08
CA GLY A 379 0.75 10.07 -23.97
C GLY A 379 2.18 10.47 -24.34
N GLU A 380 2.62 10.18 -25.56
CA GLU A 380 3.93 10.60 -26.08
C GLU A 380 3.96 12.03 -26.62
N GLY A 381 2.81 12.64 -26.81
CA GLY A 381 2.64 14.02 -27.23
C GLY A 381 1.49 14.24 -28.19
N TRP A 382 0.85 15.39 -28.07
CA TRP A 382 -0.19 15.88 -28.98
C TRP A 382 0.19 17.23 -29.51
N ARG A 383 -0.10 17.48 -30.80
CA ARG A 383 0.12 18.77 -31.49
C ARG A 383 -1.18 19.26 -32.09
N PRO A 384 -1.59 20.52 -31.84
CA PRO A 384 -2.77 21.09 -32.48
C PRO A 384 -2.61 21.18 -33.97
N ARG A 385 -3.72 21.13 -34.70
CA ARG A 385 -3.73 21.46 -36.12
C ARG A 385 -3.41 22.94 -36.29
N LYS A 386 -2.75 23.33 -37.40
CA LYS A 386 -2.40 24.71 -37.66
C LYS A 386 -3.65 25.62 -37.60
N GLY A 387 -3.62 26.63 -36.74
CA GLY A 387 -4.73 27.55 -36.53
C GLY A 387 -5.88 26.96 -35.70
N GLN A 388 -5.69 25.81 -35.02
CA GLN A 388 -6.69 25.24 -34.14
C GLN A 388 -6.99 26.19 -33.00
N ARG A 389 -8.26 26.34 -32.68
CA ARG A 389 -8.73 27.21 -31.57
C ARG A 389 -9.27 26.37 -30.42
N ASP A 390 -9.15 26.94 -29.22
CA ASP A 390 -9.75 26.40 -28.00
C ASP A 390 -11.27 26.69 -27.97
N ILE A 391 -11.97 26.19 -26.97
CA ILE A 391 -13.42 26.42 -26.78
C ILE A 391 -13.81 27.89 -26.63
N TYR A 392 -12.84 28.78 -26.31
CA TYR A 392 -13.06 30.22 -26.20
C TYR A 392 -12.75 30.96 -27.51
N GLY A 393 -12.30 30.25 -28.55
CA GLY A 393 -11.95 30.82 -29.85
C GLY A 393 -10.52 31.37 -29.94
N ASN A 394 -9.68 31.19 -28.93
CA ASN A 394 -8.26 31.58 -28.96
C ASN A 394 -7.45 30.53 -29.72
N GLU A 395 -6.47 30.96 -30.48
CA GLU A 395 -5.56 30.07 -31.19
C GLU A 395 -4.65 29.33 -30.20
N ILE A 396 -4.56 27.99 -30.34
CA ILE A 396 -3.71 27.17 -29.51
C ILE A 396 -2.29 27.25 -30.09
N GLU A 397 -1.29 27.43 -29.22
CA GLU A 397 0.11 27.49 -29.60
C GLU A 397 0.54 26.23 -30.34
N ASP A 398 1.15 26.40 -31.53
CA ASP A 398 1.60 25.28 -32.38
C ASP A 398 2.90 24.67 -31.83
N ARG A 399 2.78 23.82 -30.84
CA ARG A 399 3.86 23.01 -30.24
C ARG A 399 3.37 21.62 -29.85
N ILE A 400 4.29 20.76 -29.52
CA ILE A 400 3.94 19.43 -28.95
C ILE A 400 3.65 19.61 -27.46
N TYR A 401 2.49 19.16 -27.05
CA TYR A 401 2.07 19.06 -25.65
C TYR A 401 2.22 17.61 -25.18
N THR A 402 2.86 17.40 -24.04
CA THR A 402 3.15 16.08 -23.50
C THR A 402 2.41 15.84 -22.19
N ASN A 403 2.59 14.68 -21.56
CA ASN A 403 2.02 14.35 -20.25
C ASN A 403 2.32 15.40 -19.17
N SER A 404 3.44 16.13 -19.29
CA SER A 404 3.80 17.21 -18.37
C SER A 404 3.01 18.51 -18.61
N ASP A 405 2.44 18.70 -19.79
CA ASP A 405 1.63 19.87 -20.12
C ASP A 405 0.15 19.71 -19.76
N TYR A 406 -0.37 18.48 -19.81
CA TYR A 406 -1.81 18.25 -19.61
C TYR A 406 -2.24 18.65 -18.21
N ASP A 407 -3.31 19.45 -18.14
CA ASP A 407 -3.91 20.06 -16.96
C ASP A 407 -3.08 21.20 -16.34
N TYR A 408 -1.82 21.38 -16.73
CA TYR A 408 -0.98 22.53 -16.38
C TYR A 408 -1.06 23.66 -17.42
N ASN A 409 -0.73 23.33 -18.65
CA ASN A 409 -0.62 24.31 -19.75
C ASN A 409 -1.77 24.20 -20.76
N ILE A 410 -2.37 23.02 -20.89
CA ILE A 410 -3.50 22.74 -21.75
C ILE A 410 -4.45 21.73 -21.07
N ILE A 411 -5.74 21.89 -21.31
CA ILE A 411 -6.78 20.97 -20.84
C ILE A 411 -7.37 20.27 -22.04
N ILE A 412 -7.32 18.93 -22.06
CA ILE A 412 -7.95 18.08 -23.07
C ILE A 412 -9.10 17.34 -22.39
N GLU A 413 -10.33 17.80 -22.64
CA GLU A 413 -11.53 17.28 -21.95
C GLU A 413 -11.74 15.79 -22.19
N ASP A 414 -11.50 15.31 -23.41
CA ASP A 414 -11.69 13.89 -23.72
C ASP A 414 -10.69 13.00 -22.95
N ARG A 415 -9.47 13.48 -22.74
CA ARG A 415 -8.49 12.77 -21.89
C ARG A 415 -9.01 12.56 -20.48
N ILE A 416 -9.56 13.62 -19.86
CA ILE A 416 -10.13 13.55 -18.50
C ILE A 416 -11.30 12.55 -18.46
N ASN A 417 -12.15 12.56 -19.48
CA ASN A 417 -13.28 11.66 -19.60
C ASN A 417 -12.83 10.19 -19.78
N GLN A 418 -11.79 9.91 -20.57
CA GLN A 418 -11.23 8.57 -20.75
C GLN A 418 -10.59 8.04 -19.46
N VAL A 419 -9.85 8.89 -18.74
CA VAL A 419 -9.31 8.54 -17.42
C VAL A 419 -10.44 8.19 -16.45
N ALA A 420 -11.48 9.02 -16.36
CA ALA A 420 -12.63 8.78 -15.49
C ALA A 420 -13.41 7.51 -15.89
N ALA A 421 -13.55 7.25 -17.19
CA ALA A 421 -14.20 6.05 -17.70
C ALA A 421 -13.40 4.79 -17.34
N GLU A 422 -12.07 4.81 -17.45
CA GLU A 422 -11.23 3.66 -17.10
C GLU A 422 -11.25 3.37 -15.59
N ILE A 423 -11.13 4.40 -14.74
CA ILE A 423 -11.29 4.25 -13.29
C ILE A 423 -12.64 3.62 -12.96
N THR A 424 -13.72 4.12 -13.59
CA THR A 424 -15.08 3.60 -13.37
C THR A 424 -15.21 2.17 -13.84
N ARG A 425 -14.63 1.81 -14.99
CA ARG A 425 -14.62 0.45 -15.53
C ARG A 425 -13.94 -0.50 -14.54
N TYR A 426 -12.76 -0.12 -14.05
CA TYR A 426 -12.03 -0.88 -13.05
C TYR A 426 -12.85 -1.10 -11.76
N LEU A 427 -13.47 -0.04 -11.23
CA LEU A 427 -14.31 -0.14 -10.03
C LEU A 427 -15.56 -1.01 -10.25
N LYS A 428 -16.16 -0.94 -11.44
CA LYS A 428 -17.30 -1.82 -11.81
C LYS A 428 -16.90 -3.29 -11.91
N SER A 429 -15.66 -3.55 -12.35
CA SER A 429 -15.15 -4.93 -12.49
C SER A 429 -14.59 -5.51 -11.19
N THR A 430 -14.40 -4.70 -10.17
CA THR A 430 -13.82 -5.15 -8.89
C THR A 430 -14.74 -4.86 -7.72
N ASP A 431 -14.70 -3.64 -7.19
CA ASP A 431 -15.52 -3.20 -6.04
C ASP A 431 -15.88 -1.73 -6.19
N ARG A 432 -17.15 -1.44 -6.51
CA ARG A 432 -17.65 -0.07 -6.65
C ARG A 432 -17.58 0.76 -5.37
N MET A 433 -17.41 0.13 -4.21
CA MET A 433 -17.27 0.79 -2.92
C MET A 433 -15.81 0.85 -2.46
N ALA A 434 -14.85 0.45 -3.30
CA ALA A 434 -13.43 0.55 -2.99
C ALA A 434 -13.01 2.01 -2.79
N LYS A 435 -12.52 2.34 -1.61
CA LYS A 435 -11.96 3.67 -1.32
C LYS A 435 -10.83 3.99 -2.29
N THR A 436 -11.01 5.06 -3.05
CA THR A 436 -10.15 5.46 -4.16
C THR A 436 -9.62 6.88 -3.95
N ILE A 437 -8.33 7.10 -4.15
CA ILE A 437 -7.72 8.44 -4.19
C ILE A 437 -7.23 8.68 -5.61
N VAL A 438 -7.66 9.79 -6.20
CA VAL A 438 -7.23 10.25 -7.53
C VAL A 438 -6.38 11.50 -7.36
N PHE A 439 -5.09 11.38 -7.61
CA PHE A 439 -4.14 12.47 -7.55
C PHE A 439 -4.13 13.22 -8.88
N CYS A 440 -4.37 14.53 -8.81
CA CYS A 440 -4.48 15.43 -9.95
C CYS A 440 -3.48 16.59 -9.81
N PRO A 441 -3.00 17.19 -10.94
CA PRO A 441 -1.95 18.20 -10.92
C PRO A 441 -2.31 19.48 -10.15
N THR A 442 -3.57 19.89 -10.22
CA THR A 442 -4.08 21.13 -9.63
C THR A 442 -5.44 20.90 -8.97
N GLU A 443 -5.87 21.85 -8.13
CA GLU A 443 -7.22 21.83 -7.54
C GLU A 443 -8.31 21.96 -8.61
N GLU A 444 -8.03 22.69 -9.70
CA GLU A 444 -8.93 22.80 -10.87
C GLU A 444 -9.05 21.45 -11.60
N ALA A 445 -7.92 20.78 -11.84
CA ALA A 445 -7.91 19.45 -12.45
C ALA A 445 -8.65 18.42 -11.57
N ALA A 446 -8.48 18.50 -10.24
CA ALA A 446 -9.21 17.66 -9.29
C ALA A 446 -10.74 17.89 -9.37
N GLU A 447 -11.19 19.13 -9.59
CA GLU A 447 -12.63 19.42 -9.79
C GLU A 447 -13.15 18.87 -11.11
N ARG A 448 -12.41 19.05 -12.22
CA ARG A 448 -12.79 18.49 -13.52
C ARG A 448 -12.87 16.96 -13.47
N MET A 449 -11.90 16.32 -12.86
CA MET A 449 -11.89 14.89 -12.65
C MET A 449 -13.06 14.42 -11.75
N ARG A 450 -13.39 15.17 -10.69
CA ARG A 450 -14.56 14.90 -9.86
C ARG A 450 -15.85 14.91 -10.69
N MET A 451 -16.02 15.92 -11.54
CA MET A 451 -17.18 16.04 -12.42
C MET A 451 -17.27 14.89 -13.42
N ALA A 452 -16.14 14.55 -14.07
CA ALA A 452 -16.08 13.43 -15.01
C ALA A 452 -16.42 12.10 -14.34
N LEU A 453 -15.85 11.83 -13.15
CA LEU A 453 -16.15 10.63 -12.36
C LEU A 453 -17.59 10.59 -11.87
N ALA A 454 -18.16 11.73 -11.47
CA ALA A 454 -19.57 11.81 -11.07
C ALA A 454 -20.51 11.48 -12.26
N ASN A 455 -20.19 11.97 -13.46
CA ASN A 455 -20.96 11.67 -14.67
C ASN A 455 -20.86 10.18 -15.05
N GLN A 456 -19.70 9.56 -14.97
CA GLN A 456 -19.50 8.12 -15.24
C GLN A 456 -20.18 7.21 -14.19
N ASN A 457 -20.41 7.74 -12.98
CA ASN A 457 -21.02 7.04 -11.85
C ASN A 457 -22.34 7.70 -11.40
N ALA A 458 -23.12 8.26 -12.34
CA ALA A 458 -24.34 8.99 -12.04
C ALA A 458 -25.37 8.16 -11.26
N ASP A 459 -25.40 6.84 -11.45
CA ASP A 459 -26.20 5.89 -10.70
C ASP A 459 -25.86 5.84 -9.20
N MET A 460 -24.56 5.89 -8.87
CA MET A 460 -24.07 5.91 -7.48
C MET A 460 -24.22 7.29 -6.85
N VAL A 461 -23.92 8.35 -7.60
CA VAL A 461 -24.06 9.74 -7.15
C VAL A 461 -25.53 10.08 -6.87
N LYS A 462 -26.47 9.54 -7.64
CA LYS A 462 -27.91 9.66 -7.38
C LYS A 462 -28.32 9.02 -6.05
N GLN A 463 -27.66 7.92 -5.66
CA GLN A 463 -27.92 7.27 -4.37
C GLN A 463 -27.29 8.05 -3.22
N ASN A 464 -26.07 8.57 -3.41
CA ASN A 464 -25.38 9.39 -2.42
C ASN A 464 -24.45 10.41 -3.13
N PRO A 465 -24.72 11.73 -2.98
CA PRO A 465 -23.91 12.79 -3.59
C PRO A 465 -22.42 12.74 -3.17
N ASP A 466 -22.12 12.19 -2.01
CA ASP A 466 -20.76 12.06 -1.50
C ASP A 466 -20.01 10.85 -2.08
N TYR A 467 -20.55 10.16 -3.09
CA TYR A 467 -19.84 9.07 -3.74
C TYR A 467 -18.50 9.53 -4.34
N VAL A 468 -18.49 10.70 -4.99
CA VAL A 468 -17.27 11.34 -5.50
C VAL A 468 -17.14 12.74 -4.90
N VAL A 469 -16.08 13.00 -4.13
CA VAL A 469 -15.82 14.28 -3.48
C VAL A 469 -14.42 14.79 -3.81
N ARG A 470 -14.31 16.10 -4.13
CA ARG A 470 -13.01 16.76 -4.19
C ARG A 470 -12.54 17.08 -2.77
N ILE A 471 -11.34 16.69 -2.42
CA ILE A 471 -10.74 16.96 -1.11
C ILE A 471 -9.40 17.69 -1.35
N THR A 472 -9.45 19.02 -1.32
CA THR A 472 -8.29 19.90 -1.57
C THR A 472 -8.13 20.96 -0.47
N GLY A 473 -7.01 21.68 -0.52
CA GLY A 473 -6.65 22.66 0.52
C GLY A 473 -7.57 23.87 0.60
N SER A 474 -8.16 24.32 -0.48
CA SER A 474 -9.06 25.47 -0.54
C SER A 474 -10.53 25.10 -0.32
N ASP A 475 -10.90 23.82 -0.49
CA ASP A 475 -12.29 23.35 -0.47
C ASP A 475 -12.77 23.08 0.96
N THR A 476 -13.65 23.96 1.48
CA THR A 476 -14.22 23.79 2.82
C THR A 476 -15.13 22.57 2.94
N TYR A 477 -15.93 22.27 1.89
CA TYR A 477 -16.80 21.10 1.88
C TYR A 477 -15.98 19.82 1.85
N GLY A 478 -15.01 19.72 0.95
CA GLY A 478 -14.13 18.56 0.86
C GLY A 478 -13.35 18.32 2.15
N LYS A 479 -12.86 19.37 2.80
CA LYS A 479 -12.20 19.25 4.12
C LYS A 479 -13.14 18.68 5.18
N SER A 480 -14.41 19.05 5.20
CA SER A 480 -15.38 18.49 6.14
C SER A 480 -15.66 17.00 5.92
N LYS A 481 -15.37 16.49 4.72
CA LYS A 481 -15.54 15.08 4.34
C LYS A 481 -14.27 14.24 4.56
N LEU A 482 -13.14 14.87 4.86
CA LEU A 482 -11.86 14.17 5.05
C LEU A 482 -11.94 13.11 6.15
N ASP A 483 -12.49 13.45 7.32
CA ASP A 483 -12.59 12.53 8.45
C ASP A 483 -13.49 11.33 8.13
N TYR A 484 -14.54 11.53 7.36
CA TYR A 484 -15.38 10.43 6.87
C TYR A 484 -14.64 9.56 5.84
N PHE A 485 -13.84 10.17 4.97
CA PHE A 485 -13.07 9.42 3.98
C PHE A 485 -12.01 8.52 4.62
N ILE A 486 -11.31 9.00 5.64
CA ILE A 486 -10.28 8.23 6.35
C ILE A 486 -10.85 7.23 7.35
N SER A 487 -12.09 7.40 7.80
CA SER A 487 -12.74 6.53 8.76
C SER A 487 -13.03 5.14 8.17
N VAL A 488 -12.65 4.09 8.90
CA VAL A 488 -12.92 2.69 8.54
C VAL A 488 -14.42 2.40 8.51
N GLY A 489 -15.18 2.98 9.43
CA GLY A 489 -16.62 2.75 9.56
C GLY A 489 -17.50 3.52 8.58
N SER A 490 -16.95 4.50 7.86
CA SER A 490 -17.70 5.33 6.94
C SER A 490 -17.66 4.80 5.51
N LYS A 491 -18.84 4.55 4.92
CA LYS A 491 -18.94 4.11 3.51
C LYS A 491 -18.59 5.23 2.53
N TYR A 492 -18.99 6.47 2.81
CA TYR A 492 -18.80 7.63 1.93
C TYR A 492 -17.90 8.68 2.57
N PRO A 493 -17.14 9.46 1.80
CA PRO A 493 -16.91 9.36 0.35
C PRO A 493 -16.24 8.05 -0.08
N VAL A 494 -16.48 7.61 -1.33
CA VAL A 494 -15.81 6.44 -1.93
C VAL A 494 -14.62 6.90 -2.76
N ILE A 495 -14.81 7.87 -3.65
CA ILE A 495 -13.76 8.41 -4.51
C ILE A 495 -13.42 9.83 -4.06
N ALA A 496 -12.17 10.06 -3.73
CA ALA A 496 -11.62 11.37 -3.40
C ALA A 496 -10.70 11.85 -4.52
N THR A 497 -11.02 12.96 -5.18
CA THR A 497 -10.08 13.65 -6.07
C THR A 497 -9.32 14.71 -5.30
N THR A 498 -8.01 14.78 -5.48
CA THR A 498 -7.14 15.65 -4.70
C THR A 498 -5.96 16.17 -5.54
N SER A 499 -5.35 17.26 -5.12
CA SER A 499 -4.05 17.68 -5.64
C SER A 499 -2.93 17.25 -4.67
N LYS A 500 -2.72 17.98 -3.59
CA LYS A 500 -1.62 17.68 -2.64
C LYS A 500 -2.09 17.32 -1.22
N LEU A 501 -3.37 17.54 -0.88
CA LEU A 501 -3.82 17.41 0.50
C LEU A 501 -3.72 15.98 1.03
N LEU A 502 -4.08 14.98 0.21
CA LEU A 502 -4.06 13.57 0.61
C LEU A 502 -2.70 12.88 0.39
N SER A 503 -1.73 13.53 -0.27
CA SER A 503 -0.38 12.94 -0.45
C SER A 503 0.33 12.78 0.90
N THR A 504 0.04 13.64 1.86
CA THR A 504 0.70 13.64 3.16
C THR A 504 -0.30 13.80 4.30
N GLY A 505 -0.02 13.18 5.43
CA GLY A 505 -0.70 13.44 6.70
C GLY A 505 -2.05 12.77 6.94
N SER A 506 -2.66 12.12 5.96
CA SER A 506 -3.95 11.44 6.15
C SER A 506 -3.76 9.93 6.24
N ASP A 507 -4.23 9.29 7.31
CA ASP A 507 -4.15 7.83 7.47
C ASP A 507 -5.35 7.14 6.84
N CYS A 508 -5.32 6.99 5.51
CA CYS A 508 -6.41 6.39 4.74
C CYS A 508 -6.36 4.85 4.79
N LYS A 509 -6.77 4.25 5.90
CA LYS A 509 -6.64 2.81 6.15
C LYS A 509 -7.29 1.91 5.10
N MET A 510 -8.39 2.35 4.49
CA MET A 510 -9.22 1.55 3.59
C MET A 510 -8.97 1.82 2.10
N THR A 511 -7.95 2.61 1.74
CA THR A 511 -7.66 2.90 0.33
C THR A 511 -7.24 1.62 -0.41
N LYS A 512 -8.03 1.21 -1.40
CA LYS A 512 -7.80 0.04 -2.26
C LYS A 512 -7.30 0.41 -3.65
N LEU A 513 -7.56 1.64 -4.11
CA LEU A 513 -7.11 2.14 -5.41
C LEU A 513 -6.48 3.53 -5.24
N ILE A 514 -5.29 3.69 -5.79
CA ILE A 514 -4.58 4.97 -5.94
C ILE A 514 -4.45 5.23 -7.43
N VAL A 515 -4.92 6.37 -7.88
CA VAL A 515 -4.81 6.79 -9.27
C VAL A 515 -3.83 7.94 -9.39
N LEU A 516 -2.84 7.77 -10.24
CA LEU A 516 -1.82 8.77 -10.55
C LEU A 516 -2.16 9.45 -11.87
N ASP A 517 -2.82 10.60 -11.80
CA ASP A 517 -3.08 11.48 -12.92
C ASP A 517 -2.32 12.80 -12.79
N GLU A 518 -1.18 12.78 -12.12
CA GLU A 518 -0.24 13.88 -12.02
C GLU A 518 1.19 13.40 -12.28
N MET A 519 2.07 14.33 -12.69
CA MET A 519 3.50 14.08 -12.76
C MET A 519 4.09 14.20 -11.36
N ILE A 520 4.79 13.17 -10.94
CA ILE A 520 5.46 13.13 -9.63
C ILE A 520 6.95 13.40 -9.89
N GLY A 521 7.45 14.48 -9.31
CA GLY A 521 8.83 14.94 -9.52
C GLY A 521 9.87 14.26 -8.65
N SER A 522 9.45 13.60 -7.55
CA SER A 522 10.38 13.03 -6.59
C SER A 522 9.97 11.66 -6.08
N MET A 523 10.99 10.84 -5.76
CA MET A 523 10.80 9.54 -5.12
C MET A 523 10.16 9.68 -3.73
N THR A 524 10.45 10.75 -2.99
CA THR A 524 9.83 11.02 -1.69
C THR A 524 8.33 11.21 -1.79
N GLU A 525 7.88 12.05 -2.72
CA GLU A 525 6.45 12.30 -2.97
C GLU A 525 5.75 11.01 -3.41
N PHE A 526 6.39 10.28 -4.31
CA PHE A 526 5.90 8.99 -4.77
C PHE A 526 5.72 7.99 -3.62
N LYS A 527 6.73 7.79 -2.77
CA LYS A 527 6.64 6.93 -1.58
C LYS A 527 5.54 7.38 -0.60
N GLN A 528 5.32 8.67 -0.47
CA GLN A 528 4.25 9.21 0.38
C GLN A 528 2.86 8.89 -0.19
N ILE A 529 2.67 9.04 -1.49
CA ILE A 529 1.42 8.68 -2.19
C ILE A 529 1.14 7.19 -2.06
N ILE A 530 2.13 6.35 -2.37
CA ILE A 530 2.00 4.89 -2.23
C ILE A 530 1.71 4.50 -0.79
N GLY A 531 2.33 5.18 0.16
CA GLY A 531 2.10 5.00 1.59
C GLY A 531 0.65 5.14 2.03
N ARG A 532 -0.22 5.79 1.24
CA ARG A 532 -1.68 5.88 1.52
C ARG A 532 -2.39 4.54 1.33
N GLY A 533 -1.86 3.66 0.48
CA GLY A 533 -2.41 2.31 0.24
C GLY A 533 -1.85 1.23 1.15
N THR A 534 -0.74 1.44 1.83
CA THR A 534 0.04 0.38 2.50
C THR A 534 -0.59 -0.21 3.76
N ARG A 535 -1.66 0.37 4.30
CA ARG A 535 -2.34 -0.18 5.47
C ARG A 535 -3.06 -1.48 5.14
N LEU A 536 -2.88 -2.48 5.98
CA LEU A 536 -3.66 -3.72 5.96
C LEU A 536 -4.91 -3.57 6.81
N HIS A 537 -6.04 -4.11 6.33
CA HIS A 537 -7.29 -4.20 7.07
C HIS A 537 -8.07 -5.44 6.63
N GLU A 538 -7.51 -6.62 6.98
CA GLU A 538 -7.96 -7.92 6.46
C GLU A 538 -9.39 -8.26 6.86
N LYS A 539 -9.83 -7.82 8.03
CA LYS A 539 -11.22 -8.03 8.50
C LYS A 539 -12.26 -7.40 7.58
N GLU A 540 -11.91 -6.30 6.92
CA GLU A 540 -12.72 -5.59 5.93
C GLU A 540 -12.25 -5.87 4.49
N GLY A 541 -11.52 -6.98 4.30
CA GLY A 541 -11.11 -7.46 2.98
C GLY A 541 -10.06 -6.60 2.29
N LYS A 542 -9.27 -5.80 3.03
CA LYS A 542 -8.15 -5.07 2.46
C LYS A 542 -6.83 -5.79 2.75
N THR A 543 -6.38 -6.57 1.78
CA THR A 543 -5.13 -7.34 1.80
C THR A 543 -4.03 -6.73 0.93
N HIS A 544 -4.40 -5.95 -0.07
CA HIS A 544 -3.52 -5.28 -1.02
C HIS A 544 -4.18 -4.00 -1.54
N PHE A 545 -3.50 -3.28 -2.40
CA PHE A 545 -4.06 -2.15 -3.15
C PHE A 545 -3.51 -2.12 -4.57
N VAL A 546 -4.14 -1.29 -5.39
CA VAL A 546 -3.75 -1.10 -6.79
C VAL A 546 -3.37 0.35 -7.02
N VAL A 547 -2.34 0.56 -7.81
CA VAL A 547 -1.91 1.86 -8.32
C VAL A 547 -2.22 1.89 -9.81
N MET A 548 -3.06 2.82 -10.25
CA MET A 548 -3.37 3.01 -11.67
C MET A 548 -2.67 4.28 -12.15
N ASP A 549 -1.75 4.15 -13.09
CA ASP A 549 -0.84 5.20 -13.53
C ASP A 549 -1.14 5.64 -14.96
N PHE A 550 -1.61 6.88 -15.13
CA PHE A 550 -1.91 7.49 -16.43
C PHE A 550 -0.82 8.43 -16.94
N ARG A 551 0.25 8.63 -16.16
CA ARG A 551 1.36 9.55 -16.49
C ARG A 551 2.69 8.84 -16.65
N ASN A 552 2.71 7.49 -16.53
CA ASN A 552 3.91 6.66 -16.58
C ASN A 552 4.97 7.06 -15.54
N VAL A 553 4.51 7.50 -14.36
CA VAL A 553 5.39 7.86 -13.24
C VAL A 553 5.90 6.63 -12.49
N SER A 554 5.23 5.49 -12.64
CA SER A 554 5.61 4.22 -12.01
C SER A 554 6.98 3.70 -12.45
N ARG A 555 7.53 4.21 -13.57
CA ARG A 555 8.93 3.93 -13.98
C ARG A 555 9.96 4.38 -12.94
N LEU A 556 9.59 5.31 -12.04
CA LEU A 556 10.43 5.68 -10.89
C LEU A 556 10.67 4.49 -9.93
N PHE A 557 9.81 3.46 -10.01
CA PHE A 557 10.00 2.20 -9.28
C PHE A 557 11.02 1.26 -9.93
N ALA A 558 11.33 1.44 -11.20
CA ALA A 558 12.29 0.60 -11.91
C ALA A 558 13.74 0.85 -11.46
N ASP A 559 13.96 1.80 -10.54
CA ASP A 559 15.24 2.00 -9.89
C ASP A 559 15.49 0.84 -8.91
N PRO A 560 16.52 0.00 -9.13
CA PRO A 560 16.88 -1.08 -8.20
C PRO A 560 17.22 -0.54 -6.81
N ASP A 561 17.58 0.74 -6.70
CA ASP A 561 17.91 1.44 -5.46
C ASP A 561 16.73 2.24 -4.88
N TRP A 562 15.50 1.95 -5.26
CA TRP A 562 14.33 2.67 -4.75
C TRP A 562 14.23 2.66 -3.22
N ASN A 563 14.93 1.76 -2.56
CA ASN A 563 15.24 1.79 -1.14
C ASN A 563 16.54 2.55 -0.83
N GLY A 564 17.19 3.09 -1.86
CA GLY A 564 18.46 3.80 -1.70
C GLY A 564 18.29 5.11 -0.92
N PRO A 565 19.34 5.55 -0.23
CA PRO A 565 19.30 6.74 0.61
C PRO A 565 19.31 8.06 -0.17
N ILE A 566 19.55 8.06 -1.49
CA ILE A 566 19.86 9.28 -2.23
C ILE A 566 18.78 9.55 -3.28
N GLU A 567 18.02 10.63 -3.10
CA GLU A 567 17.15 11.22 -4.13
C GLU A 567 17.93 12.32 -4.84
N MET A 568 18.11 12.15 -6.15
CA MET A 568 18.74 13.18 -6.95
C MET A 568 17.74 14.29 -7.28
N ASN A 569 18.03 15.49 -6.82
CA ASN A 569 17.56 16.79 -7.29
C ASN A 569 16.03 17.02 -7.28
N GLU A 570 15.46 17.35 -6.13
CA GLU A 570 14.11 17.91 -6.02
C GLU A 570 14.04 19.42 -6.34
N ASP A 571 15.16 20.13 -6.32
CA ASP A 571 15.26 21.56 -6.62
C ASP A 571 15.84 21.77 -8.02
N PHE A 572 15.02 21.58 -9.04
CA PHE A 572 15.35 22.09 -10.37
C PHE A 572 15.08 23.61 -10.38
N ASP A 573 16.14 24.39 -10.26
CA ASP A 573 16.12 25.83 -10.47
C ASP A 573 16.45 26.12 -11.94
N SER A 574 15.44 26.51 -12.71
CA SER A 574 15.57 26.82 -14.13
C SER A 574 16.50 28.01 -14.44
N GLU A 575 17.00 28.73 -13.43
CA GLU A 575 17.90 29.87 -13.60
C GLU A 575 19.40 29.56 -13.51
N LYS A 576 19.79 28.31 -13.23
CA LYS A 576 21.20 27.88 -13.14
C LYS A 576 21.62 26.87 -14.19
N GLU A 577 21.55 27.27 -15.45
CA GLU A 577 21.76 26.41 -16.62
C GLU A 577 23.23 26.26 -17.05
N ASN A 578 24.23 26.48 -16.23
CA ASN A 578 25.62 26.52 -16.65
C ASN A 578 26.56 25.38 -16.23
N ASP A 579 26.05 24.26 -15.69
CA ASP A 579 26.89 23.07 -15.47
C ASP A 579 26.18 21.81 -15.97
N LYS A 580 26.21 21.59 -17.31
CA LYS A 580 25.67 20.37 -17.91
C LYS A 580 26.70 19.26 -17.93
N PRO A 581 26.45 18.10 -17.33
CA PRO A 581 27.09 16.86 -17.77
C PRO A 581 26.46 16.40 -19.07
N VAL A 582 27.27 16.00 -20.01
CA VAL A 582 26.86 15.51 -21.34
C VAL A 582 25.92 14.32 -21.23
N PRO A 583 24.72 14.32 -21.84
CA PRO A 583 23.78 13.19 -21.73
C PRO A 583 24.26 12.01 -22.55
N LYS A 584 24.31 10.83 -21.92
CA LYS A 584 24.37 9.57 -22.68
C LYS A 584 23.01 9.37 -23.41
N LYS A 585 23.06 9.20 -24.72
CA LYS A 585 21.91 8.88 -25.56
C LYS A 585 21.21 7.61 -25.07
N GLY A 586 19.94 7.73 -24.66
CA GLY A 586 19.08 6.59 -24.42
C GLY A 586 17.94 6.94 -23.46
N SER A 587 16.73 7.05 -24.03
CA SER A 587 15.40 7.21 -23.40
C SER A 587 14.99 8.65 -23.06
N GLY A 588 13.86 9.05 -23.64
CA GLY A 588 13.29 10.37 -23.53
C GLY A 588 12.94 10.77 -22.10
N THR A 589 13.68 11.71 -21.58
CA THR A 589 13.30 12.47 -20.38
C THR A 589 12.39 13.60 -20.84
N SER A 590 11.12 13.58 -20.41
CA SER A 590 10.26 14.74 -20.50
C SER A 590 10.78 15.81 -19.53
N ASP A 591 11.08 16.99 -20.06
CA ASP A 591 11.41 18.17 -19.23
C ASP A 591 10.26 18.47 -18.24
N PRO A 592 10.56 19.00 -17.04
CA PRO A 592 9.53 19.45 -16.12
C PRO A 592 8.66 20.52 -16.79
N PRO A 593 7.35 20.58 -16.48
CA PRO A 593 6.45 21.52 -17.11
C PRO A 593 6.90 22.96 -16.85
N THR A 594 6.95 23.76 -17.91
CA THR A 594 7.13 25.21 -17.77
C THR A 594 5.97 25.75 -16.91
N PRO A 595 6.23 26.47 -15.82
CA PRO A 595 5.16 27.01 -15.00
C PRO A 595 4.21 27.85 -15.86
N PRO A 596 2.88 27.66 -15.75
CA PRO A 596 1.95 28.45 -16.55
C PRO A 596 2.02 29.92 -16.16
N ASP A 597 1.97 30.81 -17.14
CA ASP A 597 1.78 32.25 -16.87
C ASP A 597 0.45 32.43 -16.11
N PRO A 598 0.46 32.87 -14.86
CA PRO A 598 -0.75 32.97 -14.04
C PRO A 598 -1.79 33.96 -14.57
N LYS A 599 -1.47 34.72 -15.61
CA LYS A 599 -2.33 35.75 -16.23
C LYS A 599 -3.04 35.30 -17.50
N LYS A 600 -2.70 34.12 -18.06
CA LYS A 600 -3.35 33.65 -19.29
C LYS A 600 -4.28 32.47 -18.99
N PRO A 601 -5.55 32.50 -19.45
CA PRO A 601 -6.41 31.33 -19.34
C PRO A 601 -5.80 30.17 -20.13
N LYS A 602 -5.80 28.98 -19.53
CA LYS A 602 -5.33 27.76 -20.20
C LYS A 602 -6.24 27.45 -21.38
N PRO A 603 -5.71 27.11 -22.56
CA PRO A 603 -6.52 26.62 -23.65
C PRO A 603 -7.23 25.33 -23.27
N ILE A 604 -8.52 25.24 -23.61
CA ILE A 604 -9.35 24.04 -23.38
C ILE A 604 -9.72 23.48 -24.76
N VAL A 605 -9.44 22.20 -24.96
CA VAL A 605 -9.75 21.44 -26.17
C VAL A 605 -10.84 20.41 -25.84
N ASP A 606 -11.94 20.50 -26.57
CA ASP A 606 -13.06 19.56 -26.48
C ASP A 606 -12.79 18.28 -27.28
N LYS A 607 -13.73 17.34 -27.24
CA LYS A 607 -13.63 16.06 -27.95
C LYS A 607 -13.60 16.19 -29.48
N ASP A 608 -14.11 17.28 -30.04
CA ASP A 608 -14.10 17.52 -31.50
C ASP A 608 -12.74 18.04 -31.95
N GLY A 609 -12.01 18.71 -31.05
CA GLY A 609 -10.65 19.18 -31.26
C GLY A 609 -9.55 18.14 -30.99
N CYS A 610 -9.77 17.23 -30.04
CA CYS A 610 -8.85 16.15 -29.74
C CYS A 610 -9.63 14.97 -29.14
N ARG A 611 -9.65 13.84 -29.85
CA ARG A 611 -10.13 12.55 -29.33
C ARG A 611 -8.95 11.80 -28.73
N VAL A 612 -9.22 11.10 -27.64
CA VAL A 612 -8.20 10.35 -26.90
C VAL A 612 -8.63 8.90 -26.77
N GLU A 613 -7.73 7.98 -27.08
CA GLU A 613 -7.94 6.55 -26.95
C GLU A 613 -6.91 5.91 -26.03
N ILE A 614 -7.32 4.92 -25.26
CA ILE A 614 -6.40 4.10 -24.47
C ILE A 614 -5.83 3.04 -25.39
N ILE A 615 -4.53 3.14 -25.69
CA ILE A 615 -3.85 2.27 -26.67
C ILE A 615 -3.16 1.07 -26.03
N TYR A 616 -2.84 1.15 -24.75
CA TYR A 616 -2.06 0.12 -24.10
C TYR A 616 -2.29 0.08 -22.58
N LYS A 617 -2.34 -1.14 -22.02
CA LYS A 617 -2.38 -1.38 -20.59
C LYS A 617 -1.36 -2.44 -20.22
N THR A 618 -0.56 -2.18 -19.21
CA THR A 618 0.38 -3.16 -18.64
C THR A 618 0.15 -3.32 -17.16
N VAL A 619 0.34 -4.53 -16.66
CA VAL A 619 0.39 -4.79 -15.23
C VAL A 619 1.84 -5.02 -14.84
N SER A 620 2.34 -4.20 -13.93
CA SER A 620 3.67 -4.33 -13.36
C SER A 620 3.56 -4.91 -11.95
N ILE A 621 4.24 -6.03 -11.72
CA ILE A 621 4.29 -6.69 -10.43
C ILE A 621 5.69 -6.43 -9.85
N TYR A 622 5.73 -5.83 -8.67
CA TYR A 622 6.97 -5.53 -7.98
C TYR A 622 7.12 -6.41 -6.75
N ASP A 623 8.36 -6.82 -6.45
CA ASP A 623 8.65 -7.47 -5.17
C ASP A 623 8.58 -6.47 -4.01
N ALA A 624 8.73 -6.97 -2.80
CA ALA A 624 8.75 -6.14 -1.61
C ALA A 624 9.91 -5.12 -1.59
N GLY A 625 10.93 -5.34 -2.42
CA GLY A 625 12.08 -4.44 -2.62
C GLY A 625 11.86 -3.34 -3.63
N GLY A 626 10.66 -3.27 -4.25
CA GLY A 626 10.41 -2.35 -5.35
C GLY A 626 11.08 -2.76 -6.67
N LYS A 627 11.74 -3.94 -6.72
CA LYS A 627 12.30 -4.46 -7.96
C LYS A 627 11.17 -4.99 -8.85
N LEU A 628 11.14 -4.55 -10.09
CA LEU A 628 10.21 -5.06 -11.08
C LEU A 628 10.46 -6.58 -11.27
N LEU A 629 9.52 -7.40 -10.82
CA LEU A 629 9.56 -8.83 -11.02
C LEU A 629 9.13 -9.17 -12.44
N ARG A 630 8.07 -8.50 -12.91
CA ARG A 630 7.42 -8.83 -14.17
C ARG A 630 6.59 -7.66 -14.65
N GLN A 631 6.66 -7.39 -15.94
CA GLN A 631 5.77 -6.50 -16.66
C GLN A 631 5.06 -7.29 -17.74
N GLU A 632 3.74 -7.22 -17.77
CA GLU A 632 2.90 -7.99 -18.67
C GLU A 632 1.89 -7.11 -19.35
N SER A 633 1.52 -7.47 -20.57
CA SER A 633 0.30 -6.95 -21.16
C SER A 633 -0.90 -7.41 -20.32
N ILE A 634 -2.00 -6.67 -20.40
CA ILE A 634 -3.24 -7.09 -19.72
C ILE A 634 -3.71 -8.47 -20.22
N ILE A 635 -3.38 -8.83 -21.45
CA ILE A 635 -3.66 -10.14 -22.04
C ILE A 635 -2.83 -11.24 -21.35
N ASP A 636 -1.52 -11.04 -21.19
CA ASP A 636 -0.66 -12.02 -20.52
C ASP A 636 -1.05 -12.17 -19.04
N TYR A 637 -1.38 -11.05 -18.38
CA TYR A 637 -1.92 -11.05 -17.01
C TYR A 637 -3.22 -11.87 -16.93
N THR A 638 -4.13 -11.69 -17.88
CA THR A 638 -5.40 -12.43 -17.97
C THR A 638 -5.13 -13.90 -18.20
N LYS A 639 -4.23 -14.24 -19.13
CA LYS A 639 -3.80 -15.61 -19.43
C LYS A 639 -3.32 -16.36 -18.20
N GLU A 640 -2.48 -15.74 -17.39
CA GLU A 640 -1.95 -16.37 -16.18
C GLU A 640 -2.97 -16.51 -15.06
N ASN A 641 -3.85 -15.52 -14.90
CA ASN A 641 -4.93 -15.61 -13.91
C ASN A 641 -5.91 -16.73 -14.26
N ILE A 642 -6.28 -16.86 -15.51
CA ILE A 642 -7.14 -17.95 -15.98
C ILE A 642 -6.44 -19.30 -15.79
N ARG A 643 -5.16 -19.42 -16.17
CA ARG A 643 -4.37 -20.63 -15.94
C ARG A 643 -4.13 -20.94 -14.46
N GLY A 644 -4.05 -19.92 -13.62
CA GLY A 644 -3.98 -20.07 -12.16
C GLY A 644 -5.27 -20.64 -11.56
N SER A 645 -6.42 -20.25 -12.10
CA SER A 645 -7.73 -20.73 -11.69
C SER A 645 -8.06 -22.09 -12.30
N TYR A 646 -7.61 -22.35 -13.53
CA TYR A 646 -7.87 -23.56 -14.32
C TYR A 646 -6.56 -24.16 -14.80
N ALA A 647 -6.10 -25.21 -14.12
CA ALA A 647 -4.77 -25.79 -14.33
C ALA A 647 -4.52 -26.32 -15.76
N SER A 648 -5.58 -26.63 -16.51
CA SER A 648 -5.52 -27.09 -17.91
C SER A 648 -6.79 -26.74 -18.66
N LEU A 649 -6.70 -26.77 -19.99
CA LEU A 649 -7.87 -26.63 -20.86
C LEU A 649 -8.98 -27.63 -20.51
N ASP A 650 -8.64 -28.90 -20.27
CA ASP A 650 -9.62 -29.94 -19.88
C ASP A 650 -10.30 -29.64 -18.53
N ASN A 651 -9.55 -29.02 -17.60
CA ASN A 651 -10.09 -28.58 -16.32
C ASN A 651 -11.08 -27.43 -16.54
N PHE A 652 -10.73 -26.45 -17.35
CA PHE A 652 -11.61 -25.34 -17.69
C PHE A 652 -12.88 -25.82 -18.40
N ILE A 653 -12.77 -26.68 -19.42
CA ILE A 653 -13.91 -27.25 -20.15
C ILE A 653 -14.86 -28.00 -19.20
N ARG A 654 -14.32 -28.82 -18.31
CA ARG A 654 -15.13 -29.53 -17.30
C ARG A 654 -15.86 -28.59 -16.36
N GLN A 655 -15.20 -27.56 -15.87
CA GLN A 655 -15.84 -26.58 -14.98
C GLN A 655 -16.88 -25.73 -15.73
N TRP A 656 -16.57 -25.30 -16.96
CA TRP A 656 -17.52 -24.59 -17.81
C TRP A 656 -18.78 -25.42 -18.05
N SER A 657 -18.61 -26.69 -18.41
CA SER A 657 -19.74 -27.59 -18.69
C SER A 657 -20.53 -27.99 -17.43
N ALA A 658 -19.85 -28.05 -16.26
CA ALA A 658 -20.49 -28.44 -15.00
C ALA A 658 -21.25 -27.29 -14.34
N GLU A 659 -20.88 -26.03 -14.60
CA GLU A 659 -21.53 -24.87 -13.97
C GLU A 659 -22.93 -24.69 -14.54
N GLU A 660 -23.94 -24.57 -13.63
CA GLU A 660 -25.33 -24.38 -14.01
C GLU A 660 -25.60 -23.05 -14.69
N LYS A 661 -24.86 -22.01 -14.31
CA LYS A 661 -24.94 -20.67 -14.90
C LYS A 661 -23.55 -20.17 -15.28
N LYS A 662 -23.30 -20.02 -16.57
CA LYS A 662 -22.02 -19.51 -17.11
C LYS A 662 -21.71 -18.10 -16.64
N GLU A 663 -22.74 -17.32 -16.26
CA GLU A 663 -22.62 -15.99 -15.66
C GLU A 663 -21.72 -16.01 -14.40
N LYS A 664 -21.73 -17.09 -13.60
CA LYS A 664 -20.85 -17.21 -12.43
C LYS A 664 -19.38 -17.26 -12.77
N ILE A 665 -19.00 -17.89 -13.90
CA ILE A 665 -17.60 -17.90 -14.35
C ILE A 665 -17.19 -16.49 -14.76
N ARG A 666 -18.07 -15.78 -15.45
CA ARG A 666 -17.85 -14.38 -15.81
C ARG A 666 -17.73 -13.49 -14.57
N GLU A 667 -18.61 -13.65 -13.57
CA GLU A 667 -18.56 -12.93 -12.30
C GLU A 667 -17.25 -13.21 -11.56
N LEU A 668 -16.81 -14.48 -11.49
CA LEU A 668 -15.54 -14.85 -10.88
C LEU A 668 -14.35 -14.18 -11.59
N LEU A 669 -14.35 -14.11 -12.91
CA LEU A 669 -13.32 -13.42 -13.68
C LEU A 669 -13.35 -11.90 -13.44
N LEU A 670 -14.55 -11.31 -13.32
CA LEU A 670 -14.73 -9.90 -12.95
C LEU A 670 -14.21 -9.61 -11.54
N GLU A 671 -14.52 -10.46 -10.55
CA GLU A 671 -13.95 -10.35 -9.20
C GLU A 671 -12.42 -10.37 -9.22
N HIS A 672 -11.86 -11.02 -10.22
CA HIS A 672 -10.43 -11.05 -10.47
C HIS A 672 -9.93 -9.89 -11.34
N GLY A 673 -10.76 -8.89 -11.62
CA GLY A 673 -10.39 -7.71 -12.42
C GLY A 673 -10.25 -7.99 -13.92
N ILE A 674 -10.83 -9.11 -14.40
CA ILE A 674 -10.83 -9.53 -15.79
C ILE A 674 -12.21 -9.22 -16.39
N ASP A 675 -12.32 -8.10 -17.10
CA ASP A 675 -13.53 -7.75 -17.86
C ASP A 675 -13.42 -8.30 -19.28
N LEU A 676 -14.12 -9.42 -19.53
CA LEU A 676 -14.08 -10.10 -20.83
C LEU A 676 -14.62 -9.22 -21.96
N GLU A 677 -15.65 -8.40 -21.71
CA GLU A 677 -16.23 -7.53 -22.75
C GLU A 677 -15.26 -6.42 -23.15
N ALA A 678 -14.60 -5.81 -22.15
CA ALA A 678 -13.57 -4.80 -22.42
C ALA A 678 -12.38 -5.42 -23.18
N LEU A 679 -11.93 -6.62 -22.78
CA LEU A 679 -10.82 -7.30 -23.43
C LEU A 679 -11.16 -7.72 -24.88
N LYS A 680 -12.37 -8.19 -25.11
CA LYS A 680 -12.85 -8.53 -26.47
C LYS A 680 -12.93 -7.28 -27.35
N ALA A 681 -13.37 -6.15 -26.78
CA ALA A 681 -13.39 -4.88 -27.49
C ALA A 681 -11.97 -4.41 -27.86
N ASP A 682 -11.05 -4.48 -26.93
CA ASP A 682 -9.64 -4.10 -27.15
C ASP A 682 -8.97 -4.98 -28.25
N GLN A 683 -9.42 -6.25 -28.39
CA GLN A 683 -8.89 -7.19 -29.38
C GLN A 683 -9.70 -7.22 -30.69
N ASN A 684 -10.72 -6.37 -30.84
CA ASN A 684 -11.68 -6.41 -31.95
C ASN A 684 -12.38 -7.78 -32.14
N MET A 685 -12.68 -8.45 -31.01
CA MET A 685 -13.29 -9.79 -30.96
C MET A 685 -14.68 -9.78 -30.28
N THR A 686 -15.45 -8.72 -30.41
CA THR A 686 -16.75 -8.53 -29.72
C THR A 686 -17.81 -9.56 -30.12
N ASP A 687 -17.66 -10.20 -31.27
CA ASP A 687 -18.54 -11.27 -31.80
C ASP A 687 -18.11 -12.68 -31.36
N VAL A 688 -16.92 -12.81 -30.73
CA VAL A 688 -16.42 -14.08 -30.21
C VAL A 688 -17.19 -14.45 -28.93
N ASP A 689 -17.47 -15.74 -28.75
CA ASP A 689 -18.06 -16.26 -27.52
C ASP A 689 -17.07 -16.16 -26.35
N ASP A 690 -17.57 -15.94 -25.15
CA ASP A 690 -16.72 -15.80 -23.96
C ASP A 690 -15.88 -17.05 -23.68
N PHE A 691 -16.47 -18.23 -23.92
CA PHE A 691 -15.76 -19.51 -23.82
C PHE A 691 -14.55 -19.55 -24.77
N ASP A 692 -14.77 -19.17 -26.02
CA ASP A 692 -13.71 -19.19 -27.04
C ASP A 692 -12.67 -18.13 -26.78
N PHE A 693 -13.09 -16.96 -26.31
CA PHE A 693 -12.17 -15.90 -25.94
C PHE A 693 -11.26 -16.34 -24.77
N ILE A 694 -11.83 -16.98 -23.75
CA ILE A 694 -11.05 -17.56 -22.64
C ILE A 694 -10.10 -18.65 -23.14
N CYS A 695 -10.56 -19.56 -24.01
CA CYS A 695 -9.73 -20.60 -24.61
C CYS A 695 -8.60 -20.01 -25.48
N HIS A 696 -8.91 -18.92 -26.20
CA HIS A 696 -7.90 -18.21 -27.02
C HIS A 696 -6.83 -17.58 -26.13
N VAL A 697 -7.22 -16.75 -25.17
CA VAL A 697 -6.29 -16.02 -24.31
C VAL A 697 -5.48 -16.96 -23.43
N ALA A 698 -6.12 -17.93 -22.76
CA ALA A 698 -5.45 -18.76 -21.77
C ALA A 698 -4.72 -19.98 -22.35
N PHE A 699 -5.25 -20.57 -23.43
CA PHE A 699 -4.79 -21.87 -23.93
C PHE A 699 -4.36 -21.84 -25.41
N ASP A 700 -4.20 -20.63 -25.99
CA ASP A 700 -3.73 -20.38 -27.36
C ASP A 700 -4.57 -21.12 -28.43
N LYS A 701 -5.91 -21.19 -28.22
CA LYS A 701 -6.84 -21.82 -29.17
C LYS A 701 -7.39 -20.81 -30.16
N LYS A 702 -7.75 -21.27 -31.35
CA LYS A 702 -8.39 -20.43 -32.35
C LYS A 702 -9.81 -20.10 -31.86
N PRO A 703 -10.18 -18.81 -31.72
CA PRO A 703 -11.51 -18.45 -31.24
C PRO A 703 -12.57 -18.65 -32.32
N LEU A 704 -13.75 -19.08 -31.92
CA LEU A 704 -14.94 -19.15 -32.76
C LEU A 704 -15.91 -18.02 -32.39
N THR A 705 -16.52 -17.42 -33.39
CA THR A 705 -17.60 -16.46 -33.18
C THR A 705 -18.87 -17.18 -32.72
N ARG A 706 -19.73 -16.43 -32.03
CA ARG A 706 -21.08 -16.97 -31.62
C ARG A 706 -21.86 -17.51 -32.81
N ARG A 707 -21.74 -16.88 -33.98
CA ARG A 707 -22.35 -17.34 -35.22
C ARG A 707 -21.80 -18.68 -35.69
N GLU A 708 -20.49 -18.84 -35.73
CA GLU A 708 -19.84 -20.10 -36.12
C GLU A 708 -20.22 -21.25 -35.18
N ARG A 709 -20.32 -21.02 -33.89
CA ARG A 709 -20.81 -22.01 -32.93
C ARG A 709 -22.25 -22.41 -33.18
N ALA A 710 -23.14 -21.43 -33.40
CA ALA A 710 -24.55 -21.70 -33.70
C ALA A 710 -24.69 -22.47 -35.02
N GLU A 711 -23.95 -22.12 -36.06
CA GLU A 711 -23.94 -22.85 -37.33
C GLU A 711 -23.46 -24.29 -37.17
N ASN A 712 -22.44 -24.51 -36.30
CA ASN A 712 -21.95 -25.84 -36.02
C ASN A 712 -22.99 -26.69 -35.31
N VAL A 713 -23.82 -26.14 -34.42
CA VAL A 713 -24.96 -26.86 -33.83
C VAL A 713 -25.98 -27.24 -34.89
N LYS A 714 -26.30 -26.32 -35.83
CA LYS A 714 -27.23 -26.60 -36.96
C LYS A 714 -26.69 -27.70 -37.89
N LYS A 715 -25.38 -27.69 -38.18
CA LYS A 715 -24.73 -28.69 -39.04
C LYS A 715 -24.68 -30.11 -38.43
N ARG A 716 -24.57 -30.21 -37.09
CA ARG A 716 -24.54 -31.51 -36.36
C ARG A 716 -25.91 -32.15 -36.18
N ASP A 717 -26.97 -31.58 -36.75
CA ASP A 717 -28.34 -32.08 -36.71
C ASP A 717 -28.90 -32.27 -35.30
N PHE A 718 -28.37 -31.52 -34.33
CA PHE A 718 -28.87 -31.57 -32.94
C PHE A 718 -30.35 -31.32 -32.84
N LEU A 719 -30.86 -30.37 -33.66
CA LEU A 719 -32.23 -29.98 -33.64
C LEU A 719 -33.22 -31.04 -34.21
N SER A 720 -32.72 -32.06 -34.89
CA SER A 720 -33.55 -33.18 -35.39
C SER A 720 -34.13 -34.05 -34.25
N LYS A 721 -33.52 -33.98 -33.05
CA LYS A 721 -34.06 -34.63 -31.85
C LYS A 721 -35.41 -34.06 -31.42
N TYR A 722 -35.73 -32.87 -31.86
CA TYR A 722 -36.93 -32.16 -31.50
C TYR A 722 -37.80 -31.92 -32.75
N SER A 723 -39.13 -31.90 -32.59
CA SER A 723 -40.07 -31.72 -33.68
C SER A 723 -41.07 -30.60 -33.40
N GLY A 724 -41.63 -29.98 -34.44
CA GLY A 724 -42.66 -28.97 -34.36
C GLY A 724 -42.24 -27.76 -33.52
N ALA A 725 -43.17 -27.27 -32.71
CA ALA A 725 -42.96 -26.04 -31.91
C ALA A 725 -41.76 -26.10 -30.91
N ALA A 726 -41.39 -27.29 -30.45
CA ALA A 726 -40.21 -27.43 -29.59
C ALA A 726 -38.91 -27.09 -30.34
N ARG A 727 -38.78 -27.58 -31.58
CA ARG A 727 -37.67 -27.24 -32.46
C ARG A 727 -37.62 -25.76 -32.79
N ASP A 728 -38.76 -25.14 -33.12
CA ASP A 728 -38.84 -23.70 -33.42
C ASP A 728 -38.36 -22.86 -32.25
N VAL A 729 -38.67 -23.26 -31.01
CA VAL A 729 -38.21 -22.59 -29.79
C VAL A 729 -36.67 -22.70 -29.65
N LEU A 730 -36.08 -23.87 -29.85
CA LEU A 730 -34.66 -24.07 -29.76
C LEU A 730 -33.89 -23.35 -30.87
N GLU A 731 -34.42 -23.29 -32.08
CA GLU A 731 -33.86 -22.47 -33.17
C GLU A 731 -33.90 -20.98 -32.81
N ALA A 732 -34.98 -20.49 -32.24
CA ALA A 732 -35.07 -19.11 -31.79
C ALA A 732 -34.15 -18.79 -30.62
N LEU A 733 -33.89 -19.75 -29.70
CA LEU A 733 -32.89 -19.61 -28.65
C LEU A 733 -31.49 -19.56 -29.24
N LEU A 734 -31.16 -20.38 -30.23
CA LEU A 734 -29.89 -20.39 -30.92
C LEU A 734 -29.63 -19.09 -31.68
N ASP A 735 -30.66 -18.54 -32.34
CA ASP A 735 -30.60 -17.22 -32.99
C ASP A 735 -30.38 -16.08 -31.96
N LYS A 736 -30.98 -16.21 -30.78
CA LYS A 736 -30.78 -15.26 -29.71
C LYS A 736 -29.36 -15.33 -29.19
N TYR A 737 -28.81 -16.54 -28.98
CA TYR A 737 -27.40 -16.76 -28.62
C TYR A 737 -26.44 -16.10 -29.59
N MET A 738 -26.65 -16.17 -30.89
CA MET A 738 -25.79 -15.50 -31.88
C MET A 738 -25.68 -13.98 -31.65
N ASN A 739 -26.72 -13.34 -31.14
CA ASN A 739 -26.76 -11.89 -30.94
C ASN A 739 -26.37 -11.45 -29.55
N THR A 740 -26.69 -12.20 -28.51
CA THR A 740 -26.57 -11.76 -27.10
C THR A 740 -25.69 -12.65 -26.22
N GLY A 741 -25.25 -13.81 -26.74
CA GLY A 741 -24.42 -14.78 -26.01
C GLY A 741 -25.20 -15.74 -25.10
N ILE A 742 -24.46 -16.57 -24.36
CA ILE A 742 -25.02 -17.70 -23.60
C ILE A 742 -25.86 -17.23 -22.40
N TYR A 743 -25.49 -16.16 -21.72
CA TYR A 743 -26.10 -15.72 -20.48
C TYR A 743 -27.57 -15.37 -20.60
N GLU A 744 -28.01 -14.91 -21.79
CA GLU A 744 -29.40 -14.55 -22.01
C GLU A 744 -30.28 -15.78 -22.24
N ILE A 745 -29.77 -16.84 -22.86
CA ILE A 745 -30.55 -18.05 -23.10
C ILE A 745 -30.73 -18.92 -21.85
N GLU A 746 -29.85 -18.76 -20.85
CA GLU A 746 -29.99 -19.40 -19.54
C GLU A 746 -31.12 -18.79 -18.69
N LYS A 747 -31.57 -17.58 -19.02
CA LYS A 747 -32.59 -16.87 -18.26
C LYS A 747 -33.99 -17.27 -18.74
N THR A 748 -34.84 -17.79 -17.86
CA THR A 748 -36.21 -18.16 -18.21
C THR A 748 -37.07 -16.95 -18.62
N GLU A 749 -36.67 -15.74 -18.23
CA GLU A 749 -37.28 -14.46 -18.58
C GLU A 749 -37.27 -14.19 -20.10
N ILE A 750 -36.32 -14.79 -20.84
CA ILE A 750 -36.23 -14.67 -22.29
C ILE A 750 -37.53 -15.11 -22.99
N LEU A 751 -38.25 -16.07 -22.42
CA LEU A 751 -39.52 -16.54 -22.96
C LEU A 751 -40.64 -15.48 -22.94
N ARG A 752 -40.41 -14.35 -22.30
CA ARG A 752 -41.31 -13.18 -22.26
C ARG A 752 -40.94 -12.11 -23.29
N LEU A 753 -39.97 -12.37 -24.14
CA LEU A 753 -39.47 -11.44 -25.17
C LEU A 753 -39.82 -11.99 -26.57
N ASP A 754 -39.84 -11.11 -27.58
CA ASP A 754 -39.90 -11.56 -28.98
C ASP A 754 -38.62 -12.32 -29.37
N PRO A 755 -38.71 -13.43 -30.15
CA PRO A 755 -39.91 -13.96 -30.85
C PRO A 755 -40.74 -14.92 -30.00
N PHE A 756 -40.36 -15.26 -28.76
CA PHE A 756 -41.02 -16.29 -27.95
C PHE A 756 -42.44 -15.94 -27.56
N LEU A 757 -42.75 -14.66 -27.35
CA LEU A 757 -44.13 -14.22 -27.07
C LEU A 757 -45.11 -14.62 -28.17
N LYS A 758 -44.64 -14.64 -29.43
CA LYS A 758 -45.48 -15.07 -30.57
C LYS A 758 -45.68 -16.58 -30.61
N MET A 759 -44.81 -17.38 -29.99
CA MET A 759 -44.90 -18.82 -29.91
C MET A 759 -45.80 -19.25 -28.75
N GLY A 760 -46.06 -18.37 -27.78
CA GLY A 760 -46.98 -18.62 -26.67
C GLY A 760 -46.51 -18.07 -25.34
N LYS A 761 -47.35 -18.18 -24.31
CA LYS A 761 -46.95 -17.86 -22.92
C LYS A 761 -45.87 -18.85 -22.44
N PRO A 762 -45.00 -18.48 -21.50
CA PRO A 762 -43.93 -19.37 -21.02
C PRO A 762 -44.37 -20.78 -20.62
N GLN A 763 -45.55 -20.92 -20.00
CA GLN A 763 -46.12 -22.22 -19.62
C GLN A 763 -46.51 -23.09 -20.86
N LYS A 764 -46.99 -22.46 -21.93
CA LYS A 764 -47.29 -23.12 -23.17
C LYS A 764 -46.02 -23.58 -23.88
N ILE A 765 -45.01 -22.73 -23.91
CA ILE A 765 -43.66 -23.07 -24.47
C ILE A 765 -43.05 -24.23 -23.70
N ALA A 766 -43.08 -24.23 -22.38
CA ALA A 766 -42.59 -25.33 -21.56
C ALA A 766 -43.38 -26.65 -21.85
N SER A 767 -44.67 -26.57 -22.15
CA SER A 767 -45.46 -27.76 -22.47
C SER A 767 -45.01 -28.49 -23.75
N TYR A 768 -44.35 -27.80 -24.70
CA TYR A 768 -43.78 -28.42 -25.90
C TYR A 768 -42.62 -29.36 -25.58
N PHE A 769 -42.01 -29.24 -24.39
CA PHE A 769 -40.92 -30.05 -23.88
C PHE A 769 -41.35 -31.02 -22.77
N GLY A 770 -42.66 -31.19 -22.55
CA GLY A 770 -43.18 -32.05 -21.48
C GLY A 770 -43.22 -31.41 -20.10
N GLY A 771 -43.11 -30.07 -20.03
CA GLY A 771 -43.16 -29.26 -18.79
C GLY A 771 -41.89 -28.43 -18.57
N LYS A 772 -41.83 -27.76 -17.42
CA LYS A 772 -40.74 -26.88 -17.07
C LYS A 772 -39.37 -27.61 -17.03
N ASP A 773 -39.36 -28.79 -16.43
CA ASP A 773 -38.12 -29.56 -16.29
C ASP A 773 -37.61 -30.09 -17.64
N GLY A 774 -38.54 -30.48 -18.53
CA GLY A 774 -38.20 -30.86 -19.90
C GLY A 774 -37.63 -29.70 -20.72
N TYR A 775 -38.18 -28.49 -20.56
CA TYR A 775 -37.62 -27.29 -21.17
C TYR A 775 -36.19 -26.97 -20.65
N LEU A 776 -35.99 -26.94 -19.33
CA LEU A 776 -34.68 -26.69 -18.75
C LEU A 776 -33.66 -27.74 -19.20
N LYS A 777 -34.05 -29.02 -19.30
CA LYS A 777 -33.20 -30.08 -19.82
C LYS A 777 -32.86 -29.83 -21.30
N ALA A 778 -33.79 -29.42 -22.12
CA ALA A 778 -33.56 -29.12 -23.54
C ALA A 778 -32.61 -27.90 -23.72
N VAL A 779 -32.74 -26.86 -22.89
CA VAL A 779 -31.82 -25.73 -22.89
C VAL A 779 -30.40 -26.17 -22.50
N LYS A 780 -30.26 -27.01 -21.48
CA LYS A 780 -28.98 -27.55 -21.06
C LYS A 780 -28.33 -28.46 -22.14
N GLU A 781 -29.12 -29.24 -22.84
CA GLU A 781 -28.65 -30.03 -23.99
C GLU A 781 -28.23 -29.12 -25.16
N LEU A 782 -28.93 -28.01 -25.39
CA LEU A 782 -28.55 -26.99 -26.38
C LEU A 782 -27.22 -26.32 -26.01
N GLU A 783 -27.02 -25.91 -24.74
CA GLU A 783 -25.77 -25.36 -24.22
C GLU A 783 -24.62 -26.35 -24.42
N GLN A 784 -24.81 -27.61 -24.08
CA GLN A 784 -23.81 -28.64 -24.31
C GLN A 784 -23.48 -28.76 -25.81
N ALA A 785 -24.48 -28.77 -26.67
CA ALA A 785 -24.29 -28.86 -28.12
C ALA A 785 -23.54 -27.63 -28.68
N ILE A 786 -23.71 -26.43 -28.08
CA ILE A 786 -22.97 -25.21 -28.47
C ILE A 786 -21.47 -25.40 -28.20
N TYR A 787 -21.12 -26.00 -27.07
CA TYR A 787 -19.71 -26.17 -26.64
C TYR A 787 -19.12 -27.55 -26.94
N GLU A 788 -19.94 -28.53 -27.41
CA GLU A 788 -19.46 -29.82 -27.95
C GLU A 788 -18.80 -29.62 -29.32
N GLY A 789 -17.56 -30.09 -29.48
CA GLY A 789 -16.84 -30.15 -30.74
C GLY A 789 -15.44 -29.54 -30.65
N GLU A 790 -14.64 -29.75 -31.68
CA GLU A 790 -13.25 -29.31 -31.70
C GLU A 790 -13.10 -27.87 -31.30
N ILE A 791 -12.41 -27.66 -30.19
CA ILE A 791 -11.74 -26.40 -29.89
C ILE A 791 -10.62 -26.34 -30.92
N ALA A 792 -10.79 -25.54 -31.97
CA ALA A 792 -9.92 -25.47 -33.12
C ALA A 792 -8.49 -25.08 -32.74
#